data_5ef1efbc99643292eaabb060f1d2b6b9
#
_entry.id   5ef1efbc99643292eaabb060f1d2b6b9
#
_cell.length_a   1.000
_cell.length_b   1.000
_cell.length_c   1.000
_cell.angle_alpha   90.00
_cell.angle_beta   90.00
_cell.angle_gamma   90.00
#
_symmetry.space_group_name_H-M   'P 1'
#
loop_
_entity.id
_entity.type
_entity.pdbx_description
1 polymer ?
#
loop_
_entity_poly.entity_id
_entity_poly.type
_entity_poly.pdbx_seq_one_letter_code
_entity_poly.pdbx_strand_id
1 'polypeptide(L)'
;MRVLCVAEKPSIAKAVAGHLSGGEVQTHNTPEKYIKNYVFDYDFGRPWGKCQVTMTSVLGHITSAEFPPEYKKWEYPPPERLFDATVNVVVTADKRKVADNIEKQARYANALCIWTDCDREGEHIGYEICEAARKGNRTLDIKRARFSNIERAHIINASKNLINLDHKQVNAVASRIELDLRIGYAFTRFLTISLRSLGGPFQNLLLSYGSCQFPTLGFVVDRYFRVRNFKPEPFWSIKVMHKREGIDVHFSWARNRLFDRASVIILYERCLAAKKARVTKVQEKPTKKWKPLPLTTVELQKMATRFLHMTGQEAMETAEGLYNKGFISYPRTETDRFDPGMNLRTLVQKQTQSQAWGDFAQNLADGGFQQPRQGRSDDKAHPPIHPVTFAAPSVLNDKEKKVYEFVVRRFLACCSEDAKGVATDVDIIYGEESFHAHGVVVLERNYLEVYVYDKWTGSVQLPKFTVGETFEPTEALMTEGKTAPPNYLTEADLIALMDANGIGTDATMAEHIQKIQERDYVRTVPRTSRPEEEGNEEAGGQEAEGARNGRSARGGRGRGGRGGQGRGTTTNGRGGIMEFIPTQLGVALIEGFDKMNFETSLSKPFLRKEMELKMKAICEGRTTKDVVLDESIQQYRNVYMQSQQKLSVLKAVGIPSTISYVRSIC
;
A
#
# COMPACT_ATOMS: atom_id res chain seq x y z
N MET A 1 27.57 2.91 36.08
CA MET A 1 27.60 2.21 34.77
C MET A 1 27.34 3.20 33.65
N ARG A 2 27.98 3.06 32.48
CA ARG A 2 27.71 3.89 31.30
C ARG A 2 27.04 3.08 30.23
N VAL A 3 25.95 3.62 29.66
CA VAL A 3 25.15 2.96 28.61
C VAL A 3 25.14 3.83 27.36
N LEU A 4 25.53 3.27 26.22
CA LEU A 4 25.33 3.87 24.92
C LEU A 4 23.95 3.44 24.40
N CYS A 5 23.09 4.40 24.12
CA CYS A 5 21.80 4.19 23.45
C CYS A 5 21.89 4.68 22.00
N VAL A 6 21.45 3.90 21.05
CA VAL A 6 21.48 4.29 19.63
C VAL A 6 20.11 4.07 18.99
N ALA A 7 19.51 5.16 18.49
CA ALA A 7 18.25 5.14 17.79
C ALA A 7 18.44 5.09 16.26
N GLU A 8 17.42 4.64 15.55
CA GLU A 8 17.46 4.57 14.09
C GLU A 8 17.42 5.95 13.41
N LYS A 9 16.78 6.94 14.07
CA LYS A 9 16.56 8.29 13.52
C LYS A 9 16.84 9.36 14.57
N PRO A 10 17.31 10.56 14.17
CA PRO A 10 17.58 11.66 15.12
C PRO A 10 16.34 12.12 15.91
N SER A 11 15.15 12.08 15.28
CA SER A 11 13.87 12.40 15.92
C SER A 11 13.56 11.46 17.09
N ILE A 12 13.76 10.16 16.89
CA ILE A 12 13.57 9.13 17.91
C ILE A 12 14.58 9.31 19.05
N ALA A 13 15.86 9.52 18.72
CA ALA A 13 16.90 9.76 19.75
C ALA A 13 16.56 10.94 20.63
N LYS A 14 16.12 12.06 20.04
CA LYS A 14 15.70 13.26 20.78
C LYS A 14 14.49 13.00 21.65
N ALA A 15 13.47 12.33 21.14
CA ALA A 15 12.24 12.02 21.88
C ALA A 15 12.53 11.08 23.06
N VAL A 16 13.26 9.97 22.82
CA VAL A 16 13.62 9.00 23.84
C VAL A 16 14.47 9.67 24.94
N ALA A 17 15.50 10.44 24.55
CA ALA A 17 16.34 11.16 25.50
C ALA A 17 15.51 12.12 26.36
N GLY A 18 14.60 12.89 25.78
CA GLY A 18 13.70 13.80 26.52
C GLY A 18 12.76 13.08 27.48
N HIS A 19 12.22 11.93 27.08
CA HIS A 19 11.31 11.14 27.93
C HIS A 19 12.03 10.45 29.11
N LEU A 20 13.19 9.86 28.85
CA LEU A 20 13.95 9.15 29.88
C LEU A 20 14.62 10.10 30.87
N SER A 21 15.13 11.24 30.40
CA SER A 21 15.77 12.24 31.27
C SER A 21 14.81 13.10 32.10
N GLY A 22 13.50 13.07 31.77
CA GLY A 22 12.53 14.02 32.35
C GLY A 22 12.69 15.46 31.80
N GLY A 23 13.45 15.63 30.71
CA GLY A 23 13.72 16.92 30.05
C GLY A 23 15.12 17.50 30.34
N GLU A 24 15.83 16.98 31.32
CA GLU A 24 17.20 17.41 31.66
C GLU A 24 18.26 16.66 30.84
N VAL A 25 18.67 17.28 29.75
CA VAL A 25 19.59 16.66 28.75
C VAL A 25 20.73 17.60 28.39
N GLN A 26 21.96 17.11 28.49
CA GLN A 26 23.12 17.78 27.90
C GLN A 26 23.29 17.38 26.44
N THR A 27 23.29 18.33 25.53
CA THR A 27 23.38 18.08 24.08
C THR A 27 24.76 18.40 23.56
N HIS A 28 25.42 17.42 22.92
CA HIS A 28 26.72 17.58 22.28
C HIS A 28 26.61 17.38 20.75
N ASN A 29 27.30 18.25 20.01
CA ASN A 29 27.37 18.15 18.53
C ASN A 29 28.29 16.99 18.14
N THR A 30 27.97 16.38 16.99
CA THR A 30 28.82 15.37 16.36
C THR A 30 29.37 15.91 15.04
N PRO A 31 30.36 15.25 14.40
CA PRO A 31 30.82 15.62 13.07
C PRO A 31 29.73 15.54 11.97
N GLU A 32 28.64 14.81 12.24
CA GLU A 32 27.47 14.75 11.36
C GLU A 32 26.40 15.76 11.83
N LYS A 33 26.04 16.70 10.95
CA LYS A 33 25.18 17.86 11.26
C LYS A 33 23.85 17.49 11.93
N TYR A 34 23.24 16.41 11.49
CA TYR A 34 21.89 16.01 11.95
C TYR A 34 21.92 15.08 13.16
N ILE A 35 23.07 14.56 13.56
CA ILE A 35 23.23 13.67 14.69
C ILE A 35 23.78 14.40 15.89
N LYS A 36 23.18 14.18 17.04
CA LYS A 36 23.58 14.73 18.34
C LYS A 36 23.83 13.59 19.31
N ASN A 37 24.65 13.85 20.32
CA ASN A 37 24.80 13.00 21.49
C ASN A 37 24.10 13.70 22.65
N TYR A 38 23.12 13.02 23.26
CA TYR A 38 22.36 13.47 24.41
C TYR A 38 22.82 12.73 25.64
N VAL A 39 23.32 13.44 26.64
CA VAL A 39 23.85 12.85 27.88
C VAL A 39 22.93 13.18 29.04
N PHE A 40 22.53 12.16 29.80
CA PHE A 40 21.64 12.25 30.96
C PHE A 40 21.79 11.02 31.85
N ASP A 41 21.25 11.10 33.08
CA ASP A 41 21.18 9.98 34.01
C ASP A 41 19.82 9.31 33.93
N TYR A 42 19.81 7.97 33.95
CA TYR A 42 18.59 7.17 33.93
C TYR A 42 18.73 5.85 34.66
N ASP A 43 17.65 5.41 35.30
CA ASP A 43 17.58 4.11 35.95
C ASP A 43 16.80 3.12 35.07
N PHE A 44 17.52 2.19 34.42
CA PHE A 44 16.91 1.12 33.62
C PHE A 44 16.23 0.03 34.48
N GLY A 45 16.48 -0.02 35.78
CA GLY A 45 16.17 -1.17 36.61
C GLY A 45 17.11 -2.34 36.32
N ARG A 46 16.65 -3.58 36.60
CA ARG A 46 17.47 -4.76 36.25
C ARG A 46 17.57 -4.93 34.72
N PRO A 47 18.73 -5.32 34.13
CA PRO A 47 19.96 -5.69 34.86
C PRO A 47 20.91 -4.50 35.17
N TRP A 48 20.71 -3.30 34.62
CA TRP A 48 21.73 -2.24 34.59
C TRP A 48 21.62 -1.21 35.73
N GLY A 49 20.44 -1.02 36.34
CA GLY A 49 20.23 -0.04 37.41
C GLY A 49 20.42 1.43 36.95
N LYS A 50 20.91 2.26 37.84
CA LYS A 50 21.24 3.68 37.56
C LYS A 50 22.47 3.79 36.68
N CYS A 51 22.34 4.52 35.56
CA CYS A 51 23.37 4.65 34.54
C CYS A 51 23.48 6.09 34.05
N GLN A 52 24.71 6.47 33.67
CA GLN A 52 24.92 7.61 32.78
C GLN A 52 24.69 7.14 31.36
N VAL A 53 23.75 7.78 30.65
CA VAL A 53 23.35 7.42 29.29
C VAL A 53 23.90 8.41 28.29
N THR A 54 24.48 7.90 27.22
CA THR A 54 24.72 8.69 26.00
C THR A 54 23.78 8.17 24.92
N MET A 55 22.78 8.97 24.54
CA MET A 55 21.86 8.65 23.44
C MET A 55 22.31 9.33 22.17
N THR A 56 22.44 8.54 21.10
CA THR A 56 22.73 9.03 19.74
C THR A 56 21.82 8.36 18.72
N SER A 57 22.04 8.60 17.43
CA SER A 57 21.27 7.96 16.37
C SER A 57 22.11 7.63 15.15
N VAL A 58 21.55 6.77 14.32
CA VAL A 58 21.94 6.61 12.92
C VAL A 58 20.95 7.34 11.99
N LEU A 59 21.10 7.17 10.69
CA LEU A 59 20.20 7.64 9.63
C LEU A 59 19.83 6.44 8.75
N GLY A 60 19.12 5.47 9.34
CA GLY A 60 18.87 4.17 8.72
C GLY A 60 20.14 3.31 8.66
N HIS A 61 20.27 2.47 7.62
CA HIS A 61 21.45 1.63 7.43
C HIS A 61 22.76 2.41 7.39
N ILE A 62 23.79 1.88 8.03
CA ILE A 62 25.14 2.45 8.02
C ILE A 62 26.10 1.66 7.12
N THR A 63 25.69 0.46 6.70
CA THR A 63 26.46 -0.38 5.78
C THR A 63 25.72 -0.59 4.46
N SER A 64 26.46 -0.96 3.43
CA SER A 64 25.91 -1.48 2.18
C SER A 64 26.62 -2.77 1.77
N ALA A 65 25.91 -3.62 1.05
CA ALA A 65 26.47 -4.79 0.42
C ALA A 65 27.05 -4.39 -0.95
N GLU A 66 28.30 -4.71 -1.20
CA GLU A 66 29.02 -4.36 -2.42
C GLU A 66 29.84 -5.52 -2.97
N PHE A 67 29.95 -5.60 -4.29
CA PHE A 67 30.90 -6.47 -4.93
C PHE A 67 32.34 -5.93 -4.82
N PRO A 68 33.36 -6.80 -4.82
CA PRO A 68 34.75 -6.39 -4.89
C PRO A 68 35.07 -5.51 -6.11
N PRO A 69 36.14 -4.70 -6.04
CA PRO A 69 36.49 -3.74 -7.10
C PRO A 69 36.64 -4.33 -8.50
N GLU A 70 37.07 -5.58 -8.63
CA GLU A 70 37.18 -6.28 -9.91
C GLU A 70 35.85 -6.41 -10.66
N TYR A 71 34.72 -6.38 -9.95
CA TYR A 71 33.37 -6.39 -10.53
C TYR A 71 32.81 -5.00 -10.86
N LYS A 72 33.59 -3.91 -10.71
CA LYS A 72 33.15 -2.55 -11.05
C LYS A 72 32.94 -2.36 -12.54
N LYS A 73 33.75 -3.03 -13.38
CA LYS A 73 33.57 -3.03 -14.84
C LYS A 73 32.35 -3.88 -15.21
N TRP A 74 31.58 -3.42 -16.17
CA TRP A 74 30.30 -4.06 -16.53
C TRP A 74 30.47 -5.34 -17.37
N GLU A 75 31.49 -5.36 -18.23
CA GLU A 75 31.70 -6.39 -19.22
C GLU A 75 32.61 -7.53 -18.72
N TYR A 76 33.49 -7.22 -17.77
CA TYR A 76 34.43 -8.18 -17.22
C TYR A 76 34.66 -7.96 -15.72
N PRO A 77 34.53 -9.00 -14.89
CA PRO A 77 34.08 -10.38 -15.21
C PRO A 77 32.65 -10.44 -15.80
N PRO A 78 32.33 -11.47 -16.58
CA PRO A 78 30.98 -11.60 -17.17
C PRO A 78 29.88 -11.56 -16.10
N PRO A 79 28.67 -11.01 -16.40
CA PRO A 79 27.62 -10.81 -15.39
C PRO A 79 27.18 -12.09 -14.65
N GLU A 80 27.27 -13.27 -15.24
CA GLU A 80 26.96 -14.53 -14.55
C GLU A 80 27.89 -14.85 -13.38
N ARG A 81 29.11 -14.31 -13.36
CA ARG A 81 30.03 -14.48 -12.24
C ARG A 81 29.60 -13.74 -10.97
N LEU A 82 28.66 -12.82 -11.09
CA LEU A 82 28.07 -12.12 -9.93
C LEU A 82 27.29 -13.05 -9.00
N PHE A 83 26.84 -14.18 -9.49
CA PHE A 83 26.18 -15.19 -8.66
C PHE A 83 27.17 -15.90 -7.72
N ASP A 84 28.46 -15.97 -8.07
CA ASP A 84 29.52 -16.61 -7.28
C ASP A 84 30.44 -15.61 -6.57
N ALA A 85 30.31 -14.32 -6.89
CA ALA A 85 31.20 -13.28 -6.37
C ALA A 85 31.06 -13.15 -4.85
N THR A 86 32.15 -12.88 -4.16
CA THR A 86 32.09 -12.50 -2.74
C THR A 86 31.32 -11.19 -2.60
N VAL A 87 30.47 -11.09 -1.58
CA VAL A 87 29.79 -9.86 -1.21
C VAL A 87 30.40 -9.31 0.08
N ASN A 88 30.90 -8.08 0.01
CA ASN A 88 31.47 -7.37 1.14
C ASN A 88 30.40 -6.45 1.75
N VAL A 89 30.29 -6.45 3.07
CA VAL A 89 29.48 -5.48 3.81
C VAL A 89 30.40 -4.37 4.29
N VAL A 90 30.19 -3.17 3.78
CA VAL A 90 31.08 -2.02 4.04
C VAL A 90 30.29 -0.83 4.59
N VAL A 91 30.93 -0.06 5.49
CA VAL A 91 30.36 1.23 5.92
C VAL A 91 30.49 2.22 4.75
N THR A 92 29.39 2.79 4.31
CA THR A 92 29.36 3.73 3.20
C THR A 92 30.09 5.02 3.55
N ALA A 93 30.66 5.69 2.56
CA ALA A 93 31.49 6.89 2.77
C ALA A 93 30.70 8.02 3.47
N ASP A 94 29.42 8.19 3.14
CA ASP A 94 28.52 9.17 3.73
C ASP A 94 28.13 8.82 5.18
N LYS A 95 28.19 7.56 5.58
CA LYS A 95 27.86 7.09 6.94
C LYS A 95 29.09 6.90 7.84
N ARG A 96 30.30 7.11 7.31
CA ARG A 96 31.52 6.89 8.08
C ARG A 96 31.56 7.71 9.37
N LYS A 97 31.19 8.99 9.33
CA LYS A 97 31.15 9.87 10.52
C LYS A 97 30.18 9.37 11.59
N VAL A 98 29.10 8.74 11.16
CA VAL A 98 28.10 8.14 12.05
C VAL A 98 28.68 6.92 12.74
N ALA A 99 29.28 6.01 11.98
CA ALA A 99 29.93 4.80 12.51
C ALA A 99 31.09 5.17 13.47
N ASP A 100 31.92 6.14 13.11
CA ASP A 100 33.04 6.62 13.94
C ASP A 100 32.52 7.22 15.28
N ASN A 101 31.37 7.93 15.27
CA ASN A 101 30.77 8.43 16.50
C ASN A 101 30.31 7.29 17.41
N ILE A 102 29.66 6.25 16.86
CA ILE A 102 29.23 5.07 17.61
C ILE A 102 30.44 4.37 18.23
N GLU A 103 31.47 4.11 17.42
CA GLU A 103 32.71 3.48 17.88
C GLU A 103 33.35 4.29 19.01
N LYS A 104 33.47 5.61 18.87
CA LYS A 104 34.05 6.50 19.89
C LYS A 104 33.28 6.44 21.20
N GLN A 105 31.93 6.53 21.15
CA GLN A 105 31.09 6.48 22.37
C GLN A 105 31.12 5.10 23.02
N ALA A 106 31.19 4.04 22.23
CA ALA A 106 31.25 2.65 22.70
C ALA A 106 32.50 2.36 23.53
N ARG A 107 33.64 3.02 23.28
CA ARG A 107 34.89 2.88 24.04
C ARG A 107 34.70 3.16 25.53
N TYR A 108 33.76 4.02 25.88
CA TYR A 108 33.49 4.47 27.26
C TYR A 108 32.25 3.80 27.86
N ALA A 109 31.52 3.00 27.08
CA ALA A 109 30.28 2.35 27.51
C ALA A 109 30.56 0.92 28.05
N ASN A 110 29.72 0.49 29.01
CA ASN A 110 29.65 -0.89 29.49
C ASN A 110 28.57 -1.69 28.81
N ALA A 111 27.51 -1.01 28.31
CA ALA A 111 26.41 -1.64 27.63
C ALA A 111 25.94 -0.80 26.43
N LEU A 112 25.25 -1.46 25.49
CA LEU A 112 24.64 -0.90 24.31
C LEU A 112 23.14 -1.21 24.32
N CYS A 113 22.30 -0.17 24.24
CA CYS A 113 20.87 -0.30 24.11
C CYS A 113 20.43 0.20 22.72
N ILE A 114 19.80 -0.67 21.94
CA ILE A 114 19.35 -0.39 20.58
C ILE A 114 17.91 0.09 20.61
N TRP A 115 17.63 1.20 19.91
CA TRP A 115 16.32 1.86 19.80
C TRP A 115 15.95 2.04 18.32
N THR A 116 15.93 0.93 17.57
CA THR A 116 15.50 0.91 16.17
C THR A 116 14.02 0.52 16.06
N ASP A 117 13.39 0.81 14.93
CA ASP A 117 12.00 0.43 14.67
C ASP A 117 11.80 -1.10 14.81
N CYS A 118 10.61 -1.54 15.18
CA CYS A 118 10.38 -2.95 15.57
C CYS A 118 10.12 -3.90 14.39
N ASP A 119 10.58 -3.56 13.20
CA ASP A 119 10.52 -4.41 12.02
C ASP A 119 11.84 -5.17 11.76
N ARG A 120 11.87 -5.98 10.71
CA ARG A 120 13.06 -6.76 10.32
C ARG A 120 14.23 -5.86 9.93
N GLU A 121 13.95 -4.73 9.28
CA GLU A 121 14.97 -3.75 8.91
C GLU A 121 15.61 -3.14 10.16
N GLY A 122 14.79 -2.77 11.17
CA GLY A 122 15.28 -2.27 12.45
C GLY A 122 16.13 -3.28 13.22
N GLU A 123 15.83 -4.59 13.14
CA GLU A 123 16.71 -5.63 13.69
C GLU A 123 18.07 -5.66 12.97
N HIS A 124 18.08 -5.54 11.63
CA HIS A 124 19.29 -5.53 10.85
C HIS A 124 20.13 -4.25 11.09
N ILE A 125 19.48 -3.07 11.12
CA ILE A 125 20.16 -1.81 11.48
C ILE A 125 20.73 -1.89 12.90
N GLY A 126 19.99 -2.51 13.85
CA GLY A 126 20.46 -2.79 15.19
C GLY A 126 21.74 -3.64 15.20
N TYR A 127 21.81 -4.65 14.34
CA TYR A 127 23.01 -5.48 14.18
C TYR A 127 24.19 -4.68 13.61
N GLU A 128 23.97 -3.83 12.60
CA GLU A 128 25.01 -2.94 12.05
C GLU A 128 25.57 -1.98 13.12
N ILE A 129 24.69 -1.45 13.99
CA ILE A 129 25.08 -0.62 15.15
C ILE A 129 25.96 -1.43 16.11
N CYS A 130 25.61 -2.72 16.38
CA CYS A 130 26.42 -3.60 17.22
C CYS A 130 27.81 -3.80 16.65
N GLU A 131 27.92 -4.06 15.35
CA GLU A 131 29.22 -4.27 14.70
C GLU A 131 30.09 -3.00 14.73
N ALA A 132 29.47 -1.81 14.54
CA ALA A 132 30.18 -0.54 14.68
C ALA A 132 30.64 -0.30 16.14
N ALA A 133 29.78 -0.58 17.13
CA ALA A 133 30.10 -0.40 18.54
C ALA A 133 31.18 -1.36 19.03
N ARG A 134 31.18 -2.61 18.57
CA ARG A 134 32.17 -3.64 18.88
C ARG A 134 33.59 -3.30 18.45
N LYS A 135 33.75 -2.43 17.44
CA LYS A 135 35.08 -1.89 17.09
C LYS A 135 35.67 -1.03 18.21
N GLY A 136 34.81 -0.32 18.94
CA GLY A 136 35.21 0.48 20.10
C GLY A 136 35.36 -0.35 21.39
N ASN A 137 34.45 -1.27 21.66
CA ASN A 137 34.43 -2.14 22.82
C ASN A 137 33.77 -3.49 22.52
N ARG A 138 34.54 -4.58 22.59
CA ARG A 138 34.06 -5.93 22.31
C ARG A 138 33.28 -6.59 23.46
N THR A 139 33.31 -6.01 24.67
CA THR A 139 32.73 -6.59 25.89
C THR A 139 31.37 -5.98 26.27
N LEU A 140 30.76 -5.22 25.36
CA LEU A 140 29.47 -4.59 25.62
C LEU A 140 28.35 -5.60 25.89
N ASP A 141 27.58 -5.37 26.96
CA ASP A 141 26.28 -6.02 27.14
C ASP A 141 25.26 -5.37 26.21
N ILE A 142 24.75 -6.13 25.24
CA ILE A 142 23.91 -5.60 24.16
C ILE A 142 22.46 -6.00 24.40
N LYS A 143 21.59 -5.00 24.47
CA LYS A 143 20.14 -5.16 24.61
C LYS A 143 19.39 -4.26 23.62
N ARG A 144 18.14 -4.58 23.39
CA ARG A 144 17.23 -3.88 22.52
C ARG A 144 15.96 -3.46 23.28
N ALA A 145 15.53 -2.23 23.09
CA ALA A 145 14.22 -1.74 23.52
C ALA A 145 13.21 -1.88 22.37
N ARG A 146 12.07 -2.55 22.60
CA ARG A 146 10.97 -2.66 21.62
C ARG A 146 9.91 -1.61 21.90
N PHE A 147 9.58 -0.81 20.89
CA PHE A 147 8.57 0.25 20.99
C PHE A 147 7.83 0.39 19.66
N SER A 148 6.54 0.62 19.70
CA SER A 148 5.69 0.82 18.51
C SER A 148 5.14 2.25 18.39
N ASN A 149 5.41 3.08 19.39
CA ASN A 149 5.13 4.51 19.40
C ASN A 149 6.09 5.23 20.36
N ILE A 150 6.17 6.55 20.26
CA ILE A 150 7.09 7.37 21.06
C ILE A 150 6.40 8.08 22.22
N GLU A 151 5.25 7.59 22.70
CA GLU A 151 4.63 8.09 23.92
C GLU A 151 5.50 7.80 25.14
N ARG A 152 5.59 8.76 26.08
CA ARG A 152 6.48 8.66 27.25
C ARG A 152 6.29 7.37 28.05
N ALA A 153 5.04 7.00 28.35
CA ALA A 153 4.76 5.78 29.11
C ALA A 153 5.26 4.52 28.39
N HIS A 154 5.06 4.47 27.06
CA HIS A 154 5.49 3.37 26.23
C HIS A 154 7.03 3.25 26.15
N ILE A 155 7.72 4.38 25.99
CA ILE A 155 9.19 4.44 25.97
C ILE A 155 9.78 4.02 27.33
N ILE A 156 9.22 4.48 28.46
CA ILE A 156 9.64 4.06 29.80
C ILE A 156 9.43 2.55 29.97
N ASN A 157 8.30 2.01 29.54
CA ASN A 157 8.04 0.57 29.61
C ASN A 157 9.05 -0.22 28.76
N ALA A 158 9.33 0.22 27.52
CA ALA A 158 10.31 -0.41 26.64
C ALA A 158 11.73 -0.41 27.26
N SER A 159 12.13 0.67 27.95
CA SER A 159 13.42 0.76 28.62
C SER A 159 13.56 -0.18 29.82
N LYS A 160 12.46 -0.55 30.46
CA LYS A 160 12.44 -1.50 31.59
C LYS A 160 12.37 -2.96 31.15
N ASN A 161 11.92 -3.23 29.95
CA ASN A 161 11.70 -4.57 29.38
C ASN A 161 12.62 -4.82 28.18
N LEU A 162 13.93 -4.73 28.43
CA LEU A 162 14.95 -4.92 27.40
C LEU A 162 15.06 -6.39 26.96
N ILE A 163 15.18 -6.63 25.67
CA ILE A 163 15.33 -7.96 25.05
C ILE A 163 16.66 -8.10 24.31
N ASN A 164 16.94 -9.27 23.80
CA ASN A 164 18.06 -9.50 22.88
C ASN A 164 17.65 -9.20 21.43
N LEU A 165 18.63 -8.91 20.56
CA LEU A 165 18.42 -8.83 19.12
C LEU A 165 17.97 -10.19 18.56
N ASP A 166 17.05 -10.15 17.59
CA ASP A 166 16.60 -11.34 16.88
C ASP A 166 17.46 -11.59 15.64
N HIS A 167 18.48 -12.43 15.79
CA HIS A 167 19.41 -12.80 14.71
C HIS A 167 18.73 -13.50 13.53
N LYS A 168 17.55 -14.11 13.70
CA LYS A 168 16.80 -14.72 12.60
C LYS A 168 16.28 -13.64 11.66
N GLN A 169 15.72 -12.55 12.20
CA GLN A 169 15.29 -11.41 11.42
C GLN A 169 16.46 -10.70 10.73
N VAL A 170 17.59 -10.53 11.45
CA VAL A 170 18.85 -10.01 10.87
C VAL A 170 19.27 -10.83 9.66
N ASN A 171 19.29 -12.16 9.79
CA ASN A 171 19.71 -13.08 8.72
C ASN A 171 18.74 -13.04 7.52
N ALA A 172 17.43 -12.90 7.76
CA ALA A 172 16.45 -12.78 6.69
C ALA A 172 16.68 -11.52 5.85
N VAL A 173 16.90 -10.36 6.50
CA VAL A 173 17.19 -9.11 5.79
C VAL A 173 18.54 -9.17 5.07
N ALA A 174 19.57 -9.70 5.71
CA ALA A 174 20.88 -9.90 5.08
C ALA A 174 20.80 -10.78 3.82
N SER A 175 20.00 -11.87 3.87
CA SER A 175 19.76 -12.74 2.70
C SER A 175 19.06 -11.97 1.57
N ARG A 176 18.04 -11.19 1.91
CA ARG A 176 17.31 -10.36 0.94
C ARG A 176 18.22 -9.34 0.26
N ILE A 177 19.00 -8.59 1.04
CA ILE A 177 19.94 -7.59 0.52
C ILE A 177 20.94 -8.23 -0.44
N GLU A 178 21.50 -9.38 -0.06
CA GLU A 178 22.48 -10.09 -0.89
C GLU A 178 21.85 -10.63 -2.18
N LEU A 179 20.68 -11.23 -2.12
CA LEU A 179 19.96 -11.73 -3.30
C LEU A 179 19.54 -10.58 -4.23
N ASP A 180 18.96 -9.51 -3.70
CA ASP A 180 18.58 -8.35 -4.50
C ASP A 180 19.81 -7.69 -5.18
N LEU A 181 20.97 -7.66 -4.51
CA LEU A 181 22.23 -7.19 -5.09
C LEU A 181 22.67 -8.08 -6.27
N ARG A 182 22.80 -9.40 -6.04
CA ARG A 182 23.30 -10.35 -7.04
C ARG A 182 22.38 -10.38 -8.27
N ILE A 183 21.09 -10.57 -8.05
CA ILE A 183 20.08 -10.69 -9.08
C ILE A 183 19.94 -9.37 -9.84
N GLY A 184 19.82 -8.26 -9.11
CA GLY A 184 19.70 -6.93 -9.69
C GLY A 184 20.87 -6.56 -10.60
N TYR A 185 22.09 -6.77 -10.15
CA TYR A 185 23.30 -6.47 -10.94
C TYR A 185 23.46 -7.42 -12.12
N ALA A 186 23.28 -8.73 -11.93
CA ALA A 186 23.44 -9.72 -13.00
C ALA A 186 22.47 -9.44 -14.16
N PHE A 187 21.18 -9.33 -13.88
CA PHE A 187 20.18 -9.10 -14.92
C PHE A 187 20.21 -7.68 -15.50
N THR A 188 20.51 -6.65 -14.70
CA THR A 188 20.68 -5.28 -15.21
C THR A 188 21.82 -5.19 -16.22
N ARG A 189 22.97 -5.78 -15.90
CA ARG A 189 24.11 -5.83 -16.83
C ARG A 189 23.80 -6.68 -18.05
N PHE A 190 23.21 -7.84 -17.86
CA PHE A 190 22.78 -8.71 -18.95
C PHE A 190 21.88 -7.97 -19.94
N LEU A 191 20.80 -7.36 -19.49
CA LEU A 191 19.86 -6.61 -20.33
C LEU A 191 20.54 -5.45 -21.03
N THR A 192 21.25 -4.62 -20.27
CA THR A 192 21.88 -3.41 -20.79
C THR A 192 22.95 -3.72 -21.83
N ILE A 193 23.86 -4.66 -21.54
CA ILE A 193 24.96 -5.03 -22.46
C ILE A 193 24.41 -5.71 -23.70
N SER A 194 23.50 -6.68 -23.52
CA SER A 194 22.97 -7.48 -24.61
C SER A 194 22.15 -6.66 -25.62
N LEU A 195 21.41 -5.65 -25.15
CA LEU A 195 20.56 -4.82 -25.99
C LEU A 195 21.29 -3.60 -26.57
N ARG A 196 22.47 -3.22 -26.08
CA ARG A 196 23.34 -2.20 -26.71
C ARG A 196 23.66 -2.54 -28.17
N SER A 197 23.78 -3.83 -28.49
CA SER A 197 24.05 -4.30 -29.85
C SER A 197 22.95 -3.96 -30.87
N LEU A 198 21.77 -3.54 -30.42
CA LEU A 198 20.68 -3.07 -31.28
C LEU A 198 20.91 -1.63 -31.78
N GLY A 199 21.87 -0.91 -31.20
CA GLY A 199 22.20 0.47 -31.60
C GLY A 199 21.12 1.50 -31.22
N GLY A 200 21.22 2.70 -31.80
CA GLY A 200 20.25 3.77 -31.57
C GLY A 200 20.10 4.17 -30.11
N PRO A 201 18.86 4.29 -29.61
CA PRO A 201 18.59 4.69 -28.22
C PRO A 201 19.18 3.74 -27.18
N PHE A 202 19.37 2.43 -27.52
CA PHE A 202 19.90 1.44 -26.60
C PHE A 202 21.37 1.60 -26.25
N GLN A 203 22.14 2.39 -27.00
CA GLN A 203 23.58 2.60 -26.73
C GLN A 203 23.83 3.20 -25.36
N ASN A 204 22.96 4.10 -24.91
CA ASN A 204 23.10 4.84 -23.64
C ASN A 204 22.00 4.53 -22.64
N LEU A 205 21.07 3.62 -22.94
CA LEU A 205 19.94 3.28 -22.09
C LEU A 205 20.36 2.28 -21.02
N LEU A 206 20.10 2.60 -19.76
CA LEU A 206 20.22 1.69 -18.64
C LEU A 206 18.93 0.88 -18.49
N LEU A 207 18.97 -0.42 -18.75
CA LEU A 207 17.85 -1.34 -18.58
C LEU A 207 17.97 -2.04 -17.24
N SER A 208 17.38 -1.43 -16.24
CA SER A 208 17.49 -1.89 -14.86
C SER A 208 16.47 -2.96 -14.55
N TYR A 209 16.93 -4.09 -14.05
CA TYR A 209 16.11 -5.18 -13.55
C TYR A 209 15.96 -5.10 -12.02
N GLY A 210 14.79 -5.48 -11.51
CA GLY A 210 14.55 -5.71 -10.09
C GLY A 210 13.52 -6.81 -9.89
N SER A 211 13.78 -7.68 -8.91
CA SER A 211 12.96 -8.87 -8.62
C SER A 211 11.50 -8.57 -8.25
N CYS A 212 11.22 -7.38 -7.69
CA CYS A 212 9.86 -6.87 -7.46
C CYS A 212 9.32 -6.06 -8.65
N GLN A 213 10.18 -5.27 -9.30
CA GLN A 213 9.77 -4.28 -10.30
C GLN A 213 9.26 -4.93 -11.59
N PHE A 214 9.87 -6.02 -12.04
CA PHE A 214 9.45 -6.71 -13.26
C PHE A 214 8.09 -7.40 -13.10
N PRO A 215 7.78 -8.13 -12.03
CA PRO A 215 6.43 -8.62 -11.80
C PRO A 215 5.39 -7.50 -11.63
N THR A 216 5.75 -6.38 -10.99
CA THR A 216 4.87 -5.19 -10.89
C THR A 216 4.56 -4.62 -12.27
N LEU A 217 5.57 -4.48 -13.14
CA LEU A 217 5.37 -4.11 -14.54
C LEU A 217 4.52 -5.14 -15.28
N GLY A 218 4.73 -6.44 -15.02
CA GLY A 218 3.97 -7.54 -15.59
C GLY A 218 2.46 -7.39 -15.37
N PHE A 219 2.01 -7.00 -14.17
CA PHE A 219 0.58 -6.74 -13.91
C PHE A 219 0.01 -5.61 -14.77
N VAL A 220 0.78 -4.53 -14.95
CA VAL A 220 0.34 -3.40 -15.79
C VAL A 220 0.23 -3.82 -17.25
N VAL A 221 1.21 -4.57 -17.78
CA VAL A 221 1.22 -5.06 -19.15
C VAL A 221 0.10 -6.09 -19.39
N ASP A 222 -0.10 -7.03 -18.46
CA ASP A 222 -1.19 -8.02 -18.56
C ASP A 222 -2.57 -7.30 -18.61
N ARG A 223 -2.80 -6.30 -17.76
CA ARG A 223 -4.04 -5.51 -17.79
C ARG A 223 -4.17 -4.71 -19.09
N TYR A 224 -3.09 -4.12 -19.58
CA TYR A 224 -3.06 -3.38 -20.83
C TYR A 224 -3.52 -4.24 -22.01
N PHE A 225 -2.99 -5.47 -22.12
CA PHE A 225 -3.41 -6.38 -23.19
C PHE A 225 -4.84 -6.89 -23.03
N ARG A 226 -5.29 -7.12 -21.79
CA ARG A 226 -6.71 -7.46 -21.53
C ARG A 226 -7.66 -6.37 -22.00
N VAL A 227 -7.29 -5.11 -21.82
CA VAL A 227 -8.08 -3.97 -22.30
C VAL A 227 -8.01 -3.86 -23.83
N ARG A 228 -6.81 -3.93 -24.39
CA ARG A 228 -6.57 -3.68 -25.81
C ARG A 228 -7.10 -4.79 -26.73
N ASN A 229 -7.02 -6.03 -26.27
CA ASN A 229 -7.47 -7.20 -27.03
C ASN A 229 -8.93 -7.57 -26.75
N PHE A 230 -9.61 -6.79 -25.93
CA PHE A 230 -10.99 -7.04 -25.60
C PHE A 230 -11.89 -6.85 -26.83
N LYS A 231 -12.76 -7.81 -27.07
CA LYS A 231 -13.75 -7.74 -28.11
C LYS A 231 -15.13 -7.58 -27.48
N PRO A 232 -15.78 -6.40 -27.65
CA PRO A 232 -17.13 -6.19 -27.16
C PRO A 232 -18.14 -7.12 -27.81
N GLU A 233 -18.97 -7.74 -27.00
CA GLU A 233 -20.07 -8.59 -27.45
C GLU A 233 -21.40 -7.93 -27.10
N PRO A 234 -22.37 -7.86 -28.04
CA PRO A 234 -23.69 -7.32 -27.73
C PRO A 234 -24.44 -8.29 -26.81
N PHE A 235 -25.24 -7.73 -25.93
CA PHE A 235 -26.15 -8.49 -25.07
C PHE A 235 -27.47 -7.77 -24.93
N TRP A 236 -28.51 -8.51 -24.56
CA TRP A 236 -29.86 -7.97 -24.35
C TRP A 236 -30.37 -8.40 -22.98
N SER A 237 -31.20 -7.52 -22.39
CA SER A 237 -31.81 -7.73 -21.08
C SER A 237 -33.24 -7.19 -21.10
N ILE A 238 -34.07 -7.65 -20.16
CA ILE A 238 -35.41 -7.15 -19.95
C ILE A 238 -35.41 -6.32 -18.66
N LYS A 239 -35.81 -5.06 -18.75
CA LYS A 239 -36.04 -4.16 -17.62
C LYS A 239 -37.51 -3.99 -17.38
N VAL A 240 -37.94 -4.10 -16.14
CA VAL A 240 -39.31 -3.86 -15.72
C VAL A 240 -39.34 -2.80 -14.67
N MET A 241 -40.18 -1.78 -14.84
CA MET A 241 -40.38 -0.69 -13.89
C MET A 241 -41.83 -0.59 -13.52
N HIS A 242 -42.12 -0.39 -12.25
CA HIS A 242 -43.48 -0.14 -11.75
C HIS A 242 -43.49 1.06 -10.82
N LYS A 243 -44.29 2.05 -11.19
CA LYS A 243 -44.47 3.26 -10.39
C LYS A 243 -45.54 3.04 -9.34
N ARG A 244 -45.19 3.18 -8.07
CA ARG A 244 -46.09 3.00 -6.94
C ARG A 244 -45.81 4.03 -5.85
N GLU A 245 -46.86 4.68 -5.34
CA GLU A 245 -46.75 5.71 -4.30
C GLU A 245 -45.74 6.83 -4.63
N GLY A 246 -45.58 7.15 -5.92
CA GLY A 246 -44.63 8.15 -6.41
C GLY A 246 -43.18 7.65 -6.54
N ILE A 247 -42.91 6.39 -6.23
CA ILE A 247 -41.59 5.77 -6.32
C ILE A 247 -41.52 4.89 -7.57
N ASP A 248 -40.46 5.04 -8.35
CA ASP A 248 -40.19 4.20 -9.52
C ASP A 248 -39.37 2.97 -9.04
N VAL A 249 -40.04 1.80 -9.02
CA VAL A 249 -39.43 0.54 -8.60
C VAL A 249 -38.89 -0.19 -9.81
N HIS A 250 -37.60 -0.36 -9.89
CA HIS A 250 -36.91 -1.10 -10.94
C HIS A 250 -36.74 -2.56 -10.56
N PHE A 251 -37.24 -3.46 -11.38
CA PHE A 251 -37.09 -4.89 -11.22
C PHE A 251 -36.03 -5.42 -12.19
N SER A 252 -34.95 -5.95 -11.66
CA SER A 252 -33.86 -6.55 -12.43
C SER A 252 -34.24 -7.96 -12.87
N TRP A 253 -33.96 -8.29 -14.12
CA TRP A 253 -34.25 -9.63 -14.66
C TRP A 253 -33.34 -10.69 -14.02
N ALA A 254 -33.91 -11.80 -13.57
CA ALA A 254 -33.16 -12.85 -12.88
C ALA A 254 -32.07 -13.51 -13.74
N ARG A 255 -32.24 -13.54 -15.07
CA ARG A 255 -31.19 -14.01 -16.01
C ARG A 255 -30.12 -12.94 -16.25
N ASN A 256 -30.28 -11.73 -15.73
CA ASN A 256 -29.43 -10.58 -15.95
C ASN A 256 -29.37 -10.18 -17.43
N ARG A 257 -28.75 -10.96 -18.31
CA ARG A 257 -28.58 -10.71 -19.74
C ARG A 257 -28.38 -12.00 -20.52
N LEU A 258 -28.73 -11.98 -21.80
CA LEU A 258 -28.41 -13.04 -22.76
C LEU A 258 -27.71 -12.45 -23.98
N PHE A 259 -26.91 -13.26 -24.67
CA PHE A 259 -26.15 -12.88 -25.85
C PHE A 259 -26.86 -13.23 -27.17
N ASP A 260 -28.03 -13.83 -27.09
CA ASP A 260 -28.91 -14.13 -28.24
C ASP A 260 -30.15 -13.23 -28.23
N ARG A 261 -30.22 -12.34 -29.20
CA ARG A 261 -31.32 -11.36 -29.34
C ARG A 261 -32.68 -12.04 -29.56
N ALA A 262 -32.72 -13.10 -30.40
CA ALA A 262 -33.96 -13.76 -30.74
C ALA A 262 -34.62 -14.40 -29.50
N SER A 263 -33.81 -15.05 -28.67
CA SER A 263 -34.27 -15.62 -27.40
C SER A 263 -34.84 -14.56 -26.48
N VAL A 264 -34.20 -13.37 -26.38
CA VAL A 264 -34.70 -12.29 -25.51
C VAL A 264 -35.98 -11.70 -26.04
N ILE A 265 -36.14 -11.54 -27.37
CA ILE A 265 -37.40 -11.08 -27.99
C ILE A 265 -38.55 -12.01 -27.63
N ILE A 266 -38.36 -13.31 -27.77
CA ILE A 266 -39.41 -14.31 -27.45
C ILE A 266 -39.83 -14.23 -25.98
N LEU A 267 -38.85 -14.14 -25.07
CA LEU A 267 -39.13 -14.05 -23.64
C LEU A 267 -39.82 -12.70 -23.29
N TYR A 268 -39.39 -11.62 -23.93
CA TYR A 268 -40.00 -10.29 -23.76
C TYR A 268 -41.46 -10.25 -24.27
N GLU A 269 -41.75 -10.82 -25.45
CA GLU A 269 -43.11 -10.89 -25.97
C GLU A 269 -44.02 -11.72 -25.07
N ARG A 270 -43.53 -12.82 -24.45
CA ARG A 270 -44.28 -13.58 -23.48
C ARG A 270 -44.58 -12.78 -22.21
N CYS A 271 -43.64 -11.93 -21.76
CA CYS A 271 -43.89 -10.99 -20.68
C CYS A 271 -45.00 -10.01 -21.04
N LEU A 272 -44.93 -9.37 -22.20
CA LEU A 272 -45.95 -8.43 -22.64
C LEU A 272 -47.34 -9.05 -22.80
N ALA A 273 -47.39 -10.30 -23.33
CA ALA A 273 -48.64 -11.05 -23.50
C ALA A 273 -49.34 -11.35 -22.15
N ALA A 274 -48.57 -11.53 -21.08
CA ALA A 274 -49.11 -11.78 -19.73
C ALA A 274 -49.78 -10.53 -19.11
N LYS A 275 -49.46 -9.31 -19.59
CA LYS A 275 -49.96 -8.01 -19.14
C LYS A 275 -49.72 -7.68 -17.68
N LYS A 276 -49.84 -8.62 -16.77
CA LYS A 276 -49.72 -8.45 -15.32
C LYS A 276 -48.56 -9.24 -14.77
N ALA A 277 -47.76 -8.61 -13.91
CA ALA A 277 -46.78 -9.26 -13.06
C ALA A 277 -47.44 -9.69 -11.73
N ARG A 278 -46.95 -10.78 -11.14
CA ARG A 278 -47.40 -11.28 -9.86
C ARG A 278 -46.25 -11.33 -8.86
N VAL A 279 -46.46 -10.78 -7.67
CA VAL A 279 -45.50 -10.85 -6.56
C VAL A 279 -45.47 -12.28 -6.01
N THR A 280 -44.30 -12.90 -6.03
CA THR A 280 -44.08 -14.27 -5.55
C THR A 280 -43.45 -14.33 -4.18
N LYS A 281 -42.64 -13.32 -3.85
CA LYS A 281 -41.96 -13.24 -2.56
C LYS A 281 -41.79 -11.79 -2.14
N VAL A 282 -41.99 -11.52 -0.87
CA VAL A 282 -41.59 -10.29 -0.19
C VAL A 282 -40.87 -10.68 1.08
N GLN A 283 -39.65 -10.22 1.23
CA GLN A 283 -38.84 -10.54 2.40
C GLN A 283 -38.20 -9.27 2.95
N GLU A 284 -38.51 -8.94 4.18
CA GLU A 284 -37.80 -7.91 4.94
C GLU A 284 -36.87 -8.59 5.94
N LYS A 285 -35.63 -8.13 6.00
CA LYS A 285 -34.62 -8.66 6.93
C LYS A 285 -33.73 -7.54 7.47
N PRO A 286 -33.37 -7.59 8.77
CA PRO A 286 -32.32 -6.72 9.29
C PRO A 286 -31.02 -6.94 8.51
N THR A 287 -30.38 -5.86 8.14
CA THR A 287 -29.08 -5.90 7.48
C THR A 287 -28.10 -4.98 8.18
N LYS A 288 -26.81 -5.24 8.02
CA LYS A 288 -25.74 -4.46 8.61
C LYS A 288 -24.67 -4.16 7.57
N LYS A 289 -24.14 -2.96 7.62
CA LYS A 289 -22.87 -2.66 6.96
C LYS A 289 -21.78 -2.68 8.01
N TRP A 290 -20.82 -3.57 7.81
CA TRP A 290 -19.75 -3.79 8.78
C TRP A 290 -18.82 -2.59 8.88
N LYS A 291 -18.53 -2.17 10.12
CA LYS A 291 -17.47 -1.20 10.38
C LYS A 291 -16.12 -1.70 9.85
N PRO A 292 -15.20 -0.79 9.50
CA PRO A 292 -13.93 -1.18 8.92
C PRO A 292 -13.06 -2.02 9.87
N LEU A 293 -12.14 -2.79 9.31
CA LEU A 293 -11.05 -3.41 10.08
C LEU A 293 -10.02 -2.34 10.50
N PRO A 294 -9.26 -2.58 11.57
CA PRO A 294 -8.12 -1.76 11.93
C PRO A 294 -7.17 -1.55 10.76
N LEU A 295 -6.48 -0.41 10.73
CA LEU A 295 -5.74 0.08 9.58
C LEU A 295 -4.36 -0.56 9.45
N THR A 296 -4.10 -1.18 8.30
CA THR A 296 -2.77 -1.68 7.90
C THR A 296 -2.07 -0.71 6.95
N THR A 297 -0.77 -0.90 6.71
CA THR A 297 0.03 -0.13 5.74
C THR A 297 -0.55 -0.19 4.33
N VAL A 298 -0.89 -1.39 3.86
CA VAL A 298 -1.47 -1.59 2.52
C VAL A 298 -2.80 -0.85 2.37
N GLU A 299 -3.66 -0.93 3.39
CA GLU A 299 -4.94 -0.25 3.36
C GLU A 299 -4.78 1.28 3.43
N LEU A 300 -3.82 1.80 4.21
CA LEU A 300 -3.49 3.23 4.23
C LEU A 300 -3.09 3.72 2.83
N GLN A 301 -2.17 3.03 2.16
CA GLN A 301 -1.72 3.39 0.81
C GLN A 301 -2.88 3.39 -0.19
N LYS A 302 -3.70 2.33 -0.23
CA LYS A 302 -4.87 2.23 -1.11
C LYS A 302 -5.88 3.35 -0.88
N MET A 303 -6.19 3.65 0.38
CA MET A 303 -7.16 4.69 0.71
C MET A 303 -6.61 6.09 0.47
N ALA A 304 -5.30 6.31 0.67
CA ALA A 304 -4.66 7.58 0.36
C ALA A 304 -4.72 7.91 -1.13
N THR A 305 -4.49 6.92 -2.00
CA THR A 305 -4.60 7.13 -3.45
C THR A 305 -6.05 7.38 -3.89
N ARG A 306 -7.03 6.72 -3.26
CA ARG A 306 -8.46 6.85 -3.61
C ARG A 306 -9.09 8.15 -3.10
N PHE A 307 -8.80 8.56 -1.87
CA PHE A 307 -9.56 9.61 -1.18
C PHE A 307 -8.73 10.84 -0.81
N LEU A 308 -7.42 10.70 -0.59
CA LEU A 308 -6.59 11.82 -0.16
C LEU A 308 -5.84 12.48 -1.34
N HIS A 309 -5.93 11.90 -2.53
CA HIS A 309 -5.24 12.35 -3.74
C HIS A 309 -3.71 12.45 -3.53
N MET A 310 -3.15 11.41 -2.93
CA MET A 310 -1.72 11.22 -2.69
C MET A 310 -1.27 9.91 -3.31
N THR A 311 -0.03 9.84 -3.77
CA THR A 311 0.58 8.54 -4.10
C THR A 311 0.80 7.72 -2.83
N GLY A 312 0.92 6.40 -2.97
CA GLY A 312 1.25 5.52 -1.85
C GLY A 312 2.56 5.92 -1.18
N GLN A 313 3.56 6.34 -1.94
CA GLN A 313 4.84 6.83 -1.44
C GLN A 313 4.68 8.11 -0.61
N GLU A 314 3.96 9.11 -1.12
CA GLU A 314 3.68 10.34 -0.38
C GLU A 314 2.90 10.08 0.93
N ALA A 315 1.97 9.13 0.89
CA ALA A 315 1.20 8.74 2.07
C ALA A 315 2.10 8.11 3.14
N MET A 316 3.03 7.23 2.75
CA MET A 316 3.96 6.60 3.67
C MET A 316 4.96 7.59 4.27
N GLU A 317 5.57 8.46 3.45
CA GLU A 317 6.46 9.52 3.92
C GLU A 317 5.75 10.45 4.92
N THR A 318 4.49 10.79 4.64
CA THR A 318 3.67 11.63 5.53
C THR A 318 3.35 10.90 6.84
N ALA A 319 2.99 9.62 6.77
CA ALA A 319 2.70 8.80 7.95
C ALA A 319 3.94 8.60 8.83
N GLU A 320 5.11 8.36 8.24
CA GLU A 320 6.38 8.32 8.97
C GLU A 320 6.71 9.66 9.63
N GLY A 321 6.42 10.78 8.96
CA GLY A 321 6.52 12.11 9.55
C GLY A 321 5.64 12.29 10.79
N LEU A 322 4.39 11.82 10.74
CA LEU A 322 3.45 11.84 11.88
C LEU A 322 3.90 10.92 13.02
N TYR A 323 4.41 9.73 12.71
CA TYR A 323 5.01 8.81 13.68
C TYR A 323 6.22 9.46 14.40
N ASN A 324 7.13 10.05 13.63
CA ASN A 324 8.31 10.73 14.18
C ASN A 324 7.94 11.94 15.08
N LYS A 325 6.78 12.52 14.91
CA LYS A 325 6.20 13.58 15.77
C LYS A 325 5.41 13.02 16.96
N GLY A 326 5.15 11.70 16.99
CA GLY A 326 4.41 11.04 18.08
C GLY A 326 2.90 11.13 17.97
N PHE A 327 2.35 11.46 16.81
CA PHE A 327 0.91 11.60 16.62
C PHE A 327 0.20 10.31 16.27
N ILE A 328 0.87 9.40 15.57
CA ILE A 328 0.36 8.06 15.22
C ILE A 328 1.35 6.97 15.64
N SER A 329 0.88 5.72 15.69
CA SER A 329 1.72 4.54 15.86
C SER A 329 2.59 4.29 14.63
N TYR A 330 3.54 3.36 14.73
CA TYR A 330 4.42 2.97 13.61
C TYR A 330 3.59 2.58 12.37
N PRO A 331 3.82 3.21 11.21
CA PRO A 331 2.94 3.06 10.05
C PRO A 331 3.24 1.86 9.15
N ARG A 332 4.26 1.05 9.45
CA ARG A 332 4.59 -0.16 8.71
C ARG A 332 4.13 -1.38 9.50
N THR A 333 2.92 -1.86 9.23
CA THR A 333 2.31 -3.00 9.92
C THR A 333 1.36 -3.76 8.99
N GLU A 334 1.41 -5.09 9.07
CA GLU A 334 0.44 -5.97 8.44
C GLU A 334 -0.73 -6.31 9.39
N THR A 335 -0.66 -5.86 10.64
CA THR A 335 -1.62 -6.20 11.69
C THR A 335 -2.95 -5.47 11.50
N ASP A 336 -4.05 -6.22 11.41
CA ASP A 336 -5.42 -5.73 11.25
C ASP A 336 -6.32 -6.07 12.45
N ARG A 337 -5.69 -6.25 13.63
CA ARG A 337 -6.37 -6.51 14.91
C ARG A 337 -5.62 -5.86 16.06
N PHE A 338 -6.37 -5.34 17.04
CA PHE A 338 -5.79 -4.80 18.26
C PHE A 338 -5.60 -5.90 19.31
N ASP A 339 -4.52 -5.79 20.09
CA ASP A 339 -4.32 -6.64 21.26
C ASP A 339 -5.45 -6.38 22.29
N PRO A 340 -6.09 -7.43 22.83
CA PRO A 340 -7.15 -7.28 23.84
C PRO A 340 -6.73 -6.49 25.10
N GLY A 341 -5.43 -6.50 25.42
CA GLY A 341 -4.87 -5.76 26.56
C GLY A 341 -4.66 -4.27 26.30
N MET A 342 -4.80 -3.81 25.07
CA MET A 342 -4.59 -2.41 24.73
C MET A 342 -5.78 -1.52 25.14
N ASN A 343 -5.50 -0.45 25.88
CA ASN A 343 -6.55 0.47 26.34
C ASN A 343 -6.96 1.48 25.26
N LEU A 344 -7.82 1.04 24.35
CA LEU A 344 -8.32 1.86 23.24
C LEU A 344 -9.23 3.01 23.71
N ARG A 345 -9.91 2.86 24.84
CA ARG A 345 -10.78 3.92 25.39
C ARG A 345 -10.01 5.19 25.73
N THR A 346 -8.80 5.05 26.27
CA THR A 346 -7.93 6.20 26.54
C THR A 346 -7.53 6.93 25.25
N LEU A 347 -7.32 6.19 24.14
CA LEU A 347 -7.01 6.80 22.84
C LEU A 347 -8.22 7.53 22.25
N VAL A 348 -9.42 6.97 22.40
CA VAL A 348 -10.69 7.65 22.05
C VAL A 348 -10.85 8.94 22.85
N GLN A 349 -10.63 8.89 24.19
CA GLN A 349 -10.72 10.05 25.07
C GLN A 349 -9.81 11.20 24.64
N LYS A 350 -8.58 10.91 24.16
CA LYS A 350 -7.66 11.93 23.66
C LYS A 350 -8.22 12.68 22.43
N GLN A 351 -9.11 12.07 21.64
CA GLN A 351 -9.67 12.64 20.42
C GLN A 351 -10.90 13.53 20.64
N THR A 352 -11.44 13.59 21.84
CA THR A 352 -12.60 14.47 22.20
C THR A 352 -12.30 15.96 22.07
N GLN A 353 -11.01 16.33 22.00
CA GLN A 353 -10.57 17.73 21.85
C GLN A 353 -10.75 18.28 20.41
N SER A 354 -11.10 17.43 19.45
CA SER A 354 -11.22 17.82 18.05
C SER A 354 -12.55 18.51 17.77
N GLN A 355 -12.53 19.61 17.04
CA GLN A 355 -13.76 20.24 16.51
C GLN A 355 -14.42 19.44 15.39
N ALA A 356 -13.68 18.56 14.71
CA ALA A 356 -14.16 17.82 13.51
C ALA A 356 -14.77 16.45 13.84
N TRP A 357 -14.36 15.82 14.94
CA TRP A 357 -14.82 14.48 15.35
C TRP A 357 -14.94 14.34 16.88
N GLY A 358 -14.75 15.42 17.61
CA GLY A 358 -14.75 15.39 19.09
C GLY A 358 -16.06 14.94 19.68
N ASP A 359 -17.19 15.40 19.16
CA ASP A 359 -18.53 15.01 19.63
C ASP A 359 -18.74 13.49 19.42
N PHE A 360 -18.31 12.95 18.29
CA PHE A 360 -18.38 11.51 18.03
C PHE A 360 -17.48 10.72 18.99
N ALA A 361 -16.25 11.19 19.20
CA ALA A 361 -15.32 10.58 20.17
C ALA A 361 -15.87 10.65 21.61
N GLN A 362 -16.55 11.74 21.99
CA GLN A 362 -17.19 11.87 23.29
C GLN A 362 -18.34 10.85 23.44
N ASN A 363 -19.20 10.69 22.43
CA ASN A 363 -20.26 9.69 22.44
C ASN A 363 -19.71 8.26 22.62
N LEU A 364 -18.57 7.94 21.98
CA LEU A 364 -17.90 6.66 22.21
C LEU A 364 -17.37 6.52 23.64
N ALA A 365 -16.79 7.59 24.20
CA ALA A 365 -16.26 7.60 25.57
C ALA A 365 -17.38 7.43 26.62
N ASP A 366 -18.56 8.01 26.38
CA ASP A 366 -19.72 8.01 27.26
C ASP A 366 -20.54 6.69 27.23
N GLY A 367 -20.11 5.70 26.43
CA GLY A 367 -20.71 4.36 26.45
C GLY A 367 -20.93 3.75 25.07
N GLY A 368 -20.81 4.50 23.97
CA GLY A 368 -20.94 3.99 22.60
C GLY A 368 -19.76 3.14 22.10
N PHE A 369 -18.73 2.98 22.90
CA PHE A 369 -17.52 2.22 22.53
C PHE A 369 -17.80 0.74 22.33
N GLN A 370 -17.44 0.25 21.15
CA GLN A 370 -17.43 -1.16 20.81
C GLN A 370 -16.02 -1.62 20.43
N GLN A 371 -15.66 -2.84 20.84
CA GLN A 371 -14.38 -3.42 20.46
C GLN A 371 -14.25 -3.49 18.91
N PRO A 372 -13.09 -3.12 18.37
CA PRO A 372 -12.80 -3.28 16.95
C PRO A 372 -12.96 -4.72 16.49
N ARG A 373 -13.33 -4.89 15.23
CA ARG A 373 -13.31 -6.18 14.57
C ARG A 373 -11.89 -6.75 14.60
N GLN A 374 -11.80 -8.07 14.70
CA GLN A 374 -10.53 -8.77 14.65
C GLN A 374 -10.31 -9.29 13.21
N GLY A 375 -9.27 -8.79 12.56
CA GLY A 375 -8.82 -9.31 11.29
C GLY A 375 -8.03 -10.62 11.44
N ARG A 376 -7.37 -11.04 10.37
CA ARG A 376 -6.63 -12.31 10.32
C ARG A 376 -5.12 -12.14 10.41
N SER A 377 -4.62 -10.93 10.12
CA SER A 377 -3.19 -10.62 10.03
C SER A 377 -2.65 -10.10 11.35
N ASP A 378 -1.47 -10.58 11.71
CA ASP A 378 -0.75 -10.17 12.93
C ASP A 378 0.75 -10.39 12.70
N ASP A 379 1.50 -9.32 12.57
CA ASP A 379 2.97 -9.35 12.39
C ASP A 379 3.72 -9.61 13.70
N LYS A 380 3.01 -9.73 14.83
CA LYS A 380 3.56 -9.94 16.17
C LYS A 380 4.50 -8.83 16.67
N ALA A 381 4.64 -7.77 15.91
CA ALA A 381 5.55 -6.68 16.20
C ALA A 381 4.83 -5.36 16.53
N HIS A 382 3.77 -5.06 15.79
CA HIS A 382 3.08 -3.77 15.87
C HIS A 382 1.56 -3.93 16.00
N PRO A 383 0.89 -2.97 16.68
CA PRO A 383 -0.54 -2.80 16.55
C PRO A 383 -0.89 -2.22 15.17
N PRO A 384 -2.17 -2.23 14.78
CA PRO A 384 -2.66 -1.47 13.64
C PRO A 384 -2.32 0.01 13.74
N ILE A 385 -2.27 0.72 12.61
CA ILE A 385 -2.03 2.16 12.59
C ILE A 385 -3.20 2.87 13.29
N HIS A 386 -2.88 3.69 14.30
CA HIS A 386 -3.86 4.39 15.13
C HIS A 386 -3.31 5.71 15.68
N PRO A 387 -4.16 6.66 16.08
CA PRO A 387 -3.69 7.88 16.73
C PRO A 387 -3.19 7.58 18.16
N VAL A 388 -2.02 8.10 18.50
CA VAL A 388 -1.41 7.99 19.85
C VAL A 388 -1.81 9.14 20.74
N THR A 389 -1.89 10.36 20.18
CA THR A 389 -2.31 11.57 20.86
C THR A 389 -3.11 12.46 19.92
N PHE A 390 -3.79 13.48 20.49
CA PHE A 390 -4.44 14.51 19.69
C PHE A 390 -3.39 15.45 19.09
N ALA A 391 -3.50 15.71 17.79
CA ALA A 391 -2.70 16.69 17.07
C ALA A 391 -3.57 17.88 16.65
N ALA A 392 -3.28 19.06 17.19
CA ALA A 392 -3.99 20.27 16.77
C ALA A 392 -3.69 20.58 15.29
N PRO A 393 -4.65 21.03 14.48
CA PRO A 393 -4.43 21.34 13.07
C PRO A 393 -3.31 22.34 12.79
N SER A 394 -3.00 23.20 13.74
CA SER A 394 -1.94 24.22 13.65
C SER A 394 -0.51 23.65 13.63
N VAL A 395 -0.30 22.43 14.15
CA VAL A 395 1.04 21.79 14.19
C VAL A 395 1.28 20.86 13.02
N LEU A 396 0.29 20.69 12.14
CA LEU A 396 0.32 19.79 10.98
C LEU A 396 0.35 20.58 9.68
N ASN A 397 1.14 20.14 8.71
CA ASN A 397 1.05 20.61 7.34
C ASN A 397 -0.18 20.01 6.62
N ASP A 398 -0.49 20.47 5.40
CA ASP A 398 -1.72 20.07 4.71
C ASP A 398 -1.78 18.56 4.35
N LYS A 399 -0.65 17.94 4.02
CA LYS A 399 -0.58 16.49 3.79
C LYS A 399 -0.76 15.72 5.10
N GLU A 400 -0.09 16.16 6.16
CA GLU A 400 -0.20 15.57 7.49
C GLU A 400 -1.62 15.68 8.06
N LYS A 401 -2.32 16.80 7.86
CA LYS A 401 -3.73 16.94 8.25
C LYS A 401 -4.60 15.87 7.62
N LYS A 402 -4.47 15.66 6.31
CA LYS A 402 -5.27 14.68 5.58
C LYS A 402 -5.02 13.24 6.07
N VAL A 403 -3.74 12.86 6.22
CA VAL A 403 -3.38 11.51 6.67
C VAL A 403 -3.77 11.30 8.13
N TYR A 404 -3.54 12.28 9.01
CA TYR A 404 -3.90 12.20 10.41
C TYR A 404 -5.43 12.11 10.60
N GLU A 405 -6.20 12.95 9.91
CA GLU A 405 -7.67 12.89 9.90
C GLU A 405 -8.17 11.53 9.45
N PHE A 406 -7.60 10.98 8.35
CA PHE A 406 -7.97 9.66 7.87
C PHE A 406 -7.71 8.56 8.93
N VAL A 407 -6.54 8.57 9.55
CA VAL A 407 -6.15 7.61 10.60
C VAL A 407 -7.09 7.70 11.80
N VAL A 408 -7.39 8.92 12.27
CA VAL A 408 -8.31 9.12 13.40
C VAL A 408 -9.72 8.66 13.08
N ARG A 409 -10.29 9.11 11.95
CA ARG A 409 -11.65 8.72 11.54
C ARG A 409 -11.77 7.20 11.35
N ARG A 410 -10.75 6.55 10.79
CA ARG A 410 -10.70 5.09 10.69
C ARG A 410 -10.68 4.43 12.05
N PHE A 411 -9.87 4.91 12.97
CA PHE A 411 -9.76 4.38 14.34
C PHE A 411 -11.08 4.51 15.10
N LEU A 412 -11.71 5.70 15.10
CA LEU A 412 -12.99 5.93 15.74
C LEU A 412 -14.10 5.06 15.15
N ALA A 413 -14.10 4.89 13.81
CA ALA A 413 -15.03 3.98 13.12
C ALA A 413 -14.85 2.53 13.57
N CYS A 414 -13.61 2.05 13.73
CA CYS A 414 -13.34 0.72 14.27
C CYS A 414 -13.90 0.53 15.68
N CYS A 415 -13.92 1.60 16.49
CA CYS A 415 -14.39 1.61 17.86
C CYS A 415 -15.90 1.88 18.00
N SER A 416 -16.65 2.07 16.90
CA SER A 416 -18.09 2.29 16.86
C SER A 416 -18.88 1.01 16.62
N GLU A 417 -20.18 1.12 16.49
CA GLU A 417 -21.06 0.04 16.03
C GLU A 417 -21.11 -0.06 14.49
N ASP A 418 -21.55 -1.22 13.98
CA ASP A 418 -21.91 -1.41 12.59
C ASP A 418 -23.09 -0.51 12.21
N ALA A 419 -23.15 -0.03 10.97
CA ALA A 419 -24.36 0.62 10.47
C ALA A 419 -25.48 -0.42 10.33
N LYS A 420 -26.70 -0.04 10.74
CA LYS A 420 -27.85 -0.93 10.75
C LYS A 420 -28.93 -0.44 9.79
N GLY A 421 -29.58 -1.38 9.14
CA GLY A 421 -30.66 -1.09 8.19
C GLY A 421 -31.59 -2.26 8.04
N VAL A 422 -32.59 -2.06 7.20
CA VAL A 422 -33.53 -3.12 6.76
C VAL A 422 -33.43 -3.25 5.25
N ALA A 423 -33.16 -4.45 4.79
CA ALA A 423 -33.22 -4.81 3.39
C ALA A 423 -34.60 -5.40 3.07
N THR A 424 -35.21 -4.92 1.98
CA THR A 424 -36.46 -5.44 1.44
C THR A 424 -36.18 -6.01 0.06
N ASP A 425 -36.45 -7.31 -0.09
CA ASP A 425 -36.33 -8.03 -1.36
C ASP A 425 -37.75 -8.36 -1.86
N VAL A 426 -38.06 -7.99 -3.10
CA VAL A 426 -39.34 -8.27 -3.76
C VAL A 426 -39.10 -9.05 -5.04
N ASP A 427 -39.61 -10.28 -5.12
CA ASP A 427 -39.54 -11.11 -6.31
C ASP A 427 -40.90 -11.12 -7.01
N ILE A 428 -40.90 -10.97 -8.34
CA ILE A 428 -42.06 -11.03 -9.18
C ILE A 428 -41.86 -12.02 -10.33
N ILE A 429 -42.96 -12.57 -10.81
CA ILE A 429 -43.05 -13.27 -12.10
C ILE A 429 -43.87 -12.44 -13.06
N TYR A 430 -43.30 -12.17 -14.24
CA TYR A 430 -43.98 -11.49 -15.34
C TYR A 430 -43.86 -12.35 -16.61
N GLY A 431 -44.98 -12.88 -17.07
CA GLY A 431 -45.00 -13.99 -18.01
C GLY A 431 -44.40 -15.26 -17.36
N GLU A 432 -43.35 -15.79 -17.97
CA GLU A 432 -42.60 -16.96 -17.46
C GLU A 432 -41.28 -16.55 -16.81
N GLU A 433 -40.96 -15.26 -16.79
CA GLU A 433 -39.68 -14.72 -16.34
C GLU A 433 -39.78 -14.13 -14.93
N SER A 434 -38.69 -14.36 -14.17
CA SER A 434 -38.56 -13.84 -12.81
C SER A 434 -37.76 -12.54 -12.79
N PHE A 435 -38.18 -11.61 -11.93
CA PHE A 435 -37.50 -10.35 -11.70
C PHE A 435 -37.44 -10.07 -10.20
N HIS A 436 -36.46 -9.30 -9.78
CA HIS A 436 -36.27 -8.94 -8.37
C HIS A 436 -36.01 -7.44 -8.22
N ALA A 437 -36.52 -6.85 -7.15
CA ALA A 437 -36.18 -5.53 -6.69
C ALA A 437 -35.60 -5.62 -5.29
N HIS A 438 -34.54 -4.85 -5.05
CA HIS A 438 -33.84 -4.78 -3.77
C HIS A 438 -33.84 -3.34 -3.26
N GLY A 439 -34.23 -3.15 -2.02
CA GLY A 439 -34.18 -1.86 -1.35
C GLY A 439 -33.53 -1.98 0.02
N VAL A 440 -32.86 -0.91 0.46
CA VAL A 440 -32.26 -0.84 1.81
C VAL A 440 -32.65 0.49 2.43
N VAL A 441 -33.14 0.44 3.66
CA VAL A 441 -33.37 1.61 4.49
C VAL A 441 -32.34 1.63 5.61
N VAL A 442 -31.51 2.66 5.66
CA VAL A 442 -30.52 2.85 6.73
C VAL A 442 -31.23 3.42 7.95
N LEU A 443 -31.26 2.67 9.05
CA LEU A 443 -31.85 3.09 10.32
C LEU A 443 -30.88 3.81 11.23
N GLU A 444 -29.67 3.27 11.36
CA GLU A 444 -28.61 3.79 12.21
C GLU A 444 -27.31 3.88 11.43
N ARG A 445 -26.78 5.08 11.26
CA ARG A 445 -25.54 5.31 10.51
C ARG A 445 -24.31 4.86 11.27
N ASN A 446 -24.28 5.04 12.61
CA ASN A 446 -23.20 4.64 13.49
C ASN A 446 -21.82 5.05 12.97
N TYR A 447 -20.91 4.12 12.67
CA TYR A 447 -19.55 4.43 12.20
C TYR A 447 -19.52 5.31 10.93
N LEU A 448 -20.57 5.28 10.09
CA LEU A 448 -20.65 6.09 8.87
C LEU A 448 -20.79 7.61 9.16
N GLU A 449 -21.07 8.00 10.38
CA GLU A 449 -21.10 9.42 10.78
C GLU A 449 -19.68 10.01 10.84
N VAL A 450 -18.72 9.24 11.32
CA VAL A 450 -17.32 9.69 11.42
C VAL A 450 -16.47 9.28 10.22
N TYR A 451 -16.76 8.13 9.61
CA TYR A 451 -15.97 7.59 8.49
C TYR A 451 -16.54 8.02 7.15
N VAL A 452 -16.28 9.26 6.76
CA VAL A 452 -16.83 9.92 5.56
C VAL A 452 -16.36 9.30 4.24
N TYR A 453 -15.37 8.42 4.28
CA TYR A 453 -14.79 7.70 3.14
C TYR A 453 -15.59 6.48 2.72
N ASP A 454 -16.60 6.10 3.50
CA ASP A 454 -17.50 5.00 3.20
C ASP A 454 -18.94 5.52 3.15
N LYS A 455 -19.72 5.00 2.20
CA LYS A 455 -21.12 5.38 2.03
C LYS A 455 -21.95 4.12 1.95
N TRP A 456 -23.11 4.15 2.55
CA TRP A 456 -24.15 3.15 2.30
C TRP A 456 -25.12 3.74 1.30
N THR A 457 -24.74 3.66 0.02
CA THR A 457 -25.55 4.11 -1.12
C THR A 457 -26.59 3.05 -1.47
N GLY A 458 -27.70 3.45 -2.11
CA GLY A 458 -28.78 2.53 -2.49
C GLY A 458 -29.89 2.43 -1.46
N SER A 459 -30.02 3.39 -0.52
CA SER A 459 -31.20 3.48 0.33
C SER A 459 -32.41 3.92 -0.51
N VAL A 460 -32.95 2.97 -1.26
CA VAL A 460 -34.26 3.11 -1.91
C VAL A 460 -35.25 2.38 -1.00
N GLN A 461 -36.14 3.16 -0.42
CA GLN A 461 -37.29 2.59 0.29
C GLN A 461 -38.25 2.04 -0.78
N LEU A 462 -38.41 0.71 -0.79
CA LEU A 462 -39.41 0.12 -1.64
C LEU A 462 -40.83 0.36 -1.04
N PRO A 463 -41.82 0.70 -1.87
CA PRO A 463 -43.20 0.75 -1.42
C PRO A 463 -43.67 -0.67 -1.01
N LYS A 464 -44.75 -0.73 -0.27
CA LYS A 464 -45.27 -1.99 0.26
C LYS A 464 -45.86 -2.87 -0.82
N PHE A 465 -45.36 -4.10 -0.95
CA PHE A 465 -45.89 -5.15 -1.80
C PHE A 465 -46.43 -6.30 -0.93
N THR A 466 -47.41 -7.06 -1.47
CA THR A 466 -47.99 -8.24 -0.82
C THR A 466 -47.82 -9.48 -1.70
N VAL A 467 -47.48 -10.61 -1.09
CA VAL A 467 -47.37 -11.88 -1.82
C VAL A 467 -48.68 -12.25 -2.45
N GLY A 468 -48.68 -12.62 -3.74
CA GLY A 468 -49.88 -12.93 -4.53
C GLY A 468 -50.51 -11.75 -5.21
N GLU A 469 -50.11 -10.54 -4.88
CA GLU A 469 -50.58 -9.31 -5.54
C GLU A 469 -50.19 -9.32 -7.02
N THR A 470 -51.07 -8.78 -7.86
CA THR A 470 -50.83 -8.61 -9.31
C THR A 470 -50.92 -7.15 -9.68
N PHE A 471 -50.02 -6.69 -10.51
CA PHE A 471 -50.02 -5.32 -11.04
C PHE A 471 -49.59 -5.33 -12.51
N GLU A 472 -50.00 -4.31 -13.25
CA GLU A 472 -49.50 -4.05 -14.58
C GLU A 472 -48.21 -3.19 -14.44
N PRO A 473 -47.04 -3.64 -14.97
CA PRO A 473 -45.85 -2.82 -14.98
C PRO A 473 -46.09 -1.50 -15.68
N THR A 474 -45.56 -0.42 -15.13
CA THR A 474 -45.65 0.91 -15.76
C THR A 474 -44.83 0.94 -17.04
N GLU A 475 -43.71 0.22 -17.05
CA GLU A 475 -42.83 0.11 -18.20
C GLU A 475 -42.18 -1.28 -18.22
N ALA A 476 -42.08 -1.88 -19.40
CA ALA A 476 -41.29 -3.04 -19.66
C ALA A 476 -40.51 -2.82 -20.97
N LEU A 477 -39.17 -2.91 -20.91
CA LEU A 477 -38.32 -2.61 -22.06
C LEU A 477 -37.30 -3.72 -22.28
N MET A 478 -37.09 -4.11 -23.53
CA MET A 478 -35.92 -4.85 -23.92
C MET A 478 -34.78 -3.85 -24.16
N THR A 479 -33.71 -3.99 -23.46
CA THR A 479 -32.52 -3.13 -23.56
C THR A 479 -31.35 -3.86 -24.24
N GLU A 480 -30.60 -3.13 -25.03
CA GLU A 480 -29.36 -3.61 -25.66
C GLU A 480 -28.16 -2.94 -25.01
N GLY A 481 -27.12 -3.72 -24.76
CA GLY A 481 -25.82 -3.25 -24.27
C GLY A 481 -24.67 -4.00 -24.94
N LYS A 482 -23.46 -3.56 -24.65
CA LYS A 482 -22.24 -4.25 -25.09
C LYS A 482 -21.34 -4.48 -23.88
N THR A 483 -20.67 -5.63 -23.83
CA THR A 483 -19.66 -5.86 -22.81
C THR A 483 -18.53 -4.86 -22.97
N ALA A 484 -18.00 -4.35 -21.84
CA ALA A 484 -16.90 -3.39 -21.82
C ALA A 484 -15.61 -4.02 -21.28
N PRO A 485 -14.43 -3.59 -21.75
CA PRO A 485 -13.17 -4.04 -21.17
C PRO A 485 -13.02 -3.48 -19.75
N PRO A 486 -12.24 -4.14 -18.89
CA PRO A 486 -11.92 -3.57 -17.58
C PRO A 486 -11.18 -2.23 -17.73
N ASN A 487 -11.19 -1.41 -16.69
CA ASN A 487 -10.36 -0.21 -16.65
C ASN A 487 -8.87 -0.59 -16.53
N TYR A 488 -7.97 0.33 -16.91
CA TYR A 488 -6.56 0.19 -16.60
C TYR A 488 -6.35 0.22 -15.07
N LEU A 489 -5.18 -0.27 -14.61
CA LEU A 489 -4.91 -0.32 -13.18
C LEU A 489 -4.68 1.06 -12.60
N THR A 490 -5.36 1.35 -11.50
CA THR A 490 -5.00 2.46 -10.60
C THR A 490 -3.86 2.03 -9.68
N GLU A 491 -3.24 2.98 -8.98
CA GLU A 491 -2.21 2.64 -7.99
C GLU A 491 -2.76 1.75 -6.87
N ALA A 492 -4.00 2.01 -6.41
CA ALA A 492 -4.67 1.17 -5.43
C ALA A 492 -4.88 -0.28 -5.92
N ASP A 493 -5.23 -0.46 -7.20
CA ASP A 493 -5.39 -1.79 -7.80
C ASP A 493 -4.05 -2.51 -7.92
N LEU A 494 -2.99 -1.79 -8.29
CA LEU A 494 -1.65 -2.35 -8.40
C LEU A 494 -1.09 -2.77 -7.05
N ILE A 495 -1.26 -1.94 -6.01
CA ILE A 495 -0.92 -2.30 -4.62
C ILE A 495 -1.68 -3.54 -4.19
N ALA A 496 -2.99 -3.63 -4.47
CA ALA A 496 -3.80 -4.80 -4.12
C ALA A 496 -3.33 -6.08 -4.85
N LEU A 497 -2.90 -5.97 -6.11
CA LEU A 497 -2.34 -7.10 -6.85
C LEU A 497 -0.98 -7.54 -6.31
N MET A 498 -0.12 -6.60 -5.93
CA MET A 498 1.17 -6.88 -5.32
C MET A 498 1.00 -7.60 -3.99
N ASP A 499 0.13 -7.10 -3.12
CA ASP A 499 -0.21 -7.68 -1.82
C ASP A 499 -0.76 -9.12 -1.98
N ALA A 500 -1.77 -9.31 -2.82
CA ALA A 500 -2.37 -10.63 -3.08
C ALA A 500 -1.37 -11.67 -3.62
N ASN A 501 -0.32 -11.22 -4.29
CA ASN A 501 0.72 -12.08 -4.84
C ASN A 501 1.99 -12.13 -3.97
N GLY A 502 2.02 -11.46 -2.82
CA GLY A 502 3.17 -11.45 -1.90
C GLY A 502 4.41 -10.79 -2.50
N ILE A 503 4.24 -9.74 -3.30
CA ILE A 503 5.32 -8.95 -3.88
C ILE A 503 5.43 -7.63 -3.16
N GLY A 504 6.61 -7.34 -2.64
CA GLY A 504 6.83 -6.22 -1.73
C GLY A 504 6.31 -6.56 -0.34
N THR A 505 6.94 -6.00 0.66
CA THR A 505 6.54 -6.12 2.06
C THR A 505 6.30 -4.74 2.62
N ASP A 506 5.33 -4.60 3.48
CA ASP A 506 5.04 -3.37 4.22
C ASP A 506 4.96 -2.13 3.29
N ALA A 507 5.86 -1.16 3.47
CA ALA A 507 5.85 0.09 2.71
C ALA A 507 6.56 0.03 1.34
N THR A 508 7.20 -1.08 0.96
CA THR A 508 8.06 -1.13 -0.25
C THR A 508 7.27 -1.22 -1.55
N MET A 509 5.98 -1.57 -1.51
CA MET A 509 5.13 -1.66 -2.72
C MET A 509 5.08 -0.33 -3.47
N ALA A 510 4.84 0.77 -2.77
CA ALA A 510 4.81 2.11 -3.37
C ALA A 510 6.15 2.52 -3.98
N GLU A 511 7.27 2.16 -3.33
CA GLU A 511 8.62 2.40 -3.87
C GLU A 511 8.84 1.64 -5.19
N HIS A 512 8.39 0.40 -5.29
CA HIS A 512 8.52 -0.39 -6.53
C HIS A 512 7.65 0.20 -7.66
N ILE A 513 6.44 0.67 -7.35
CA ILE A 513 5.58 1.36 -8.29
C ILE A 513 6.24 2.67 -8.77
N GLN A 514 6.81 3.44 -7.87
CA GLN A 514 7.56 4.65 -8.24
C GLN A 514 8.76 4.31 -9.13
N LYS A 515 9.51 3.25 -8.82
CA LYS A 515 10.69 2.84 -9.60
C LYS A 515 10.38 2.46 -11.04
N ILE A 516 9.27 1.77 -11.32
CA ILE A 516 8.90 1.45 -12.71
C ILE A 516 8.46 2.69 -13.49
N GLN A 517 7.98 3.76 -12.81
CA GLN A 517 7.71 5.06 -13.43
C GLN A 517 9.00 5.83 -13.70
N GLU A 518 9.90 5.96 -12.71
CA GLU A 518 11.21 6.62 -12.86
C GLU A 518 12.05 6.04 -13.98
N ARG A 519 11.89 4.75 -14.29
CA ARG A 519 12.57 4.04 -15.37
C ARG A 519 11.86 4.10 -16.70
N ASP A 520 10.78 4.88 -16.79
CA ASP A 520 9.94 5.04 -17.97
C ASP A 520 9.41 3.68 -18.52
N TYR A 521 9.16 2.70 -17.63
CA TYR A 521 8.51 1.46 -18.01
C TYR A 521 6.99 1.59 -18.04
N VAL A 522 6.43 2.49 -17.22
CA VAL A 522 5.02 2.84 -17.19
C VAL A 522 4.83 4.35 -17.08
N ARG A 523 3.66 4.83 -17.52
CA ARG A 523 3.22 6.22 -17.36
C ARG A 523 1.84 6.24 -16.73
N THR A 524 1.53 7.31 -16.01
CA THR A 524 0.19 7.58 -15.51
C THR A 524 -0.58 8.48 -16.46
N VAL A 525 -1.83 8.13 -16.70
CA VAL A 525 -2.77 8.93 -17.50
C VAL A 525 -4.06 9.14 -16.72
N PRO A 526 -4.74 10.28 -16.87
CA PRO A 526 -6.06 10.44 -16.28
C PRO A 526 -7.05 9.48 -16.95
N ARG A 527 -7.92 8.86 -16.13
CA ARG A 527 -9.02 8.05 -16.65
C ARG A 527 -9.88 8.92 -17.54
N THR A 528 -9.94 8.61 -18.82
CA THR A 528 -10.91 9.23 -19.74
C THR A 528 -12.27 8.66 -19.39
N SER A 529 -13.23 9.55 -19.03
CA SER A 529 -14.63 9.16 -18.92
C SER A 529 -15.04 8.59 -20.27
N ARG A 530 -15.30 7.28 -20.33
CA ARG A 530 -16.05 6.71 -21.45
C ARG A 530 -17.42 7.33 -21.42
N PRO A 531 -18.07 7.60 -22.58
CA PRO A 531 -19.46 7.98 -22.57
C PRO A 531 -20.21 6.93 -21.75
N GLU A 532 -20.85 7.36 -20.67
CA GLU A 532 -21.73 6.52 -19.88
C GLU A 532 -22.85 6.09 -20.85
N GLU A 533 -22.84 4.84 -21.29
CA GLU A 533 -24.03 4.19 -21.78
C GLU A 533 -24.91 4.05 -20.54
N GLU A 534 -25.95 4.87 -20.46
CA GLU A 534 -27.01 4.78 -19.47
C GLU A 534 -27.54 3.35 -19.44
N GLY A 535 -27.21 2.62 -18.40
CA GLY A 535 -27.78 1.30 -18.13
C GLY A 535 -26.75 0.19 -17.91
N ASN A 536 -26.08 0.16 -16.78
CA ASN A 536 -25.85 -1.05 -15.96
C ASN A 536 -24.84 -0.82 -14.85
N GLU A 537 -25.25 -0.18 -13.79
CA GLU A 537 -24.60 -0.31 -12.50
C GLU A 537 -25.46 -1.23 -11.62
N GLU A 538 -25.17 -2.53 -11.66
CA GLU A 538 -25.40 -3.46 -10.55
C GLU A 538 -25.01 -4.86 -10.98
N ALA A 539 -23.74 -5.18 -10.86
CA ALA A 539 -23.24 -6.50 -10.48
C ALA A 539 -21.71 -6.52 -10.48
N GLY A 540 -21.15 -6.49 -9.29
CA GLY A 540 -19.75 -6.89 -9.10
C GLY A 540 -18.81 -5.77 -8.70
N GLY A 541 -18.50 -5.66 -7.40
CA GLY A 541 -17.34 -4.96 -6.87
C GLY A 541 -17.63 -3.52 -6.46
N GLN A 542 -17.59 -3.28 -5.17
CA GLN A 542 -17.67 -1.98 -4.52
C GLN A 542 -16.68 -0.97 -5.10
N GLU A 543 -17.08 -0.18 -6.06
CA GLU A 543 -16.38 1.03 -6.49
C GLU A 543 -17.16 2.25 -6.03
N ALA A 544 -16.50 3.07 -5.22
CA ALA A 544 -17.08 4.27 -4.65
C ALA A 544 -17.18 5.38 -5.70
N GLU A 545 -18.39 5.70 -6.16
CA GLU A 545 -18.67 6.99 -6.82
C GLU A 545 -18.83 8.10 -5.79
N GLY A 546 -17.99 9.11 -5.89
CA GLY A 546 -18.00 10.33 -5.08
C GLY A 546 -18.54 11.53 -5.84
N ALA A 547 -19.76 11.92 -5.52
CA ALA A 547 -20.34 13.27 -5.52
C ALA A 547 -20.11 14.21 -6.72
N ARG A 548 -21.14 14.34 -7.55
CA ARG A 548 -21.48 15.61 -8.23
C ARG A 548 -22.68 16.25 -7.51
N ASN A 549 -22.48 17.43 -6.95
CA ASN A 549 -23.56 18.39 -6.74
C ASN A 549 -23.10 19.75 -7.25
N GLY A 550 -23.84 20.22 -8.26
CA GLY A 550 -23.66 21.51 -8.88
C GLY A 550 -24.16 22.66 -8.01
N ARG A 551 -23.50 23.79 -8.17
CA ARG A 551 -24.14 25.11 -8.05
C ARG A 551 -23.58 26.03 -9.11
N SER A 552 -24.44 26.41 -10.02
CA SER A 552 -24.29 27.55 -10.94
C SER A 552 -24.29 28.86 -10.15
N ALA A 553 -23.34 29.73 -10.40
CA ALA A 553 -23.51 31.16 -10.17
C ALA A 553 -22.68 31.97 -11.19
N ARG A 554 -23.35 32.91 -11.73
CA ARG A 554 -23.04 33.86 -12.78
C ARG A 554 -21.81 34.74 -12.56
N GLY A 555 -21.07 35.02 -13.65
CA GLY A 555 -20.85 36.37 -14.16
C GLY A 555 -19.77 37.21 -13.51
N GLY A 556 -18.78 37.58 -14.32
CA GLY A 556 -17.83 38.66 -14.01
C GLY A 556 -16.78 38.80 -15.11
N ARG A 557 -17.02 39.77 -16.05
CA ARG A 557 -16.03 40.22 -17.06
C ARG A 557 -14.92 41.05 -16.39
N GLY A 558 -13.68 40.84 -16.76
CA GLY A 558 -12.55 41.70 -16.41
C GLY A 558 -11.37 41.51 -17.35
N ARG A 559 -11.01 42.57 -18.05
CA ARG A 559 -9.98 42.72 -19.09
C ARG A 559 -8.57 42.72 -18.53
N GLY A 560 -7.62 42.15 -19.31
CA GLY A 560 -6.38 42.80 -19.75
C GLY A 560 -5.12 42.67 -18.87
N GLY A 561 -4.04 42.16 -19.46
CA GLY A 561 -2.68 42.35 -18.95
C GLY A 561 -1.67 41.35 -19.54
N ARG A 562 -0.75 41.92 -20.33
CA ARG A 562 0.36 41.28 -21.07
C ARG A 562 1.45 40.68 -20.19
N GLY A 563 2.04 39.56 -20.65
CA GLY A 563 3.46 39.35 -20.77
C GLY A 563 4.19 38.74 -19.59
N GLY A 564 4.81 37.56 -19.81
CA GLY A 564 5.82 37.01 -18.94
C GLY A 564 6.10 35.53 -19.23
N GLN A 565 7.14 35.23 -19.98
CA GLN A 565 7.70 33.91 -20.13
C GLN A 565 8.18 33.41 -18.75
N GLY A 566 7.73 32.23 -18.33
CA GLY A 566 8.15 31.59 -17.10
C GLY A 566 7.84 30.11 -17.10
N ARG A 567 8.87 29.35 -17.08
CA ARG A 567 9.09 27.93 -16.83
C ARG A 567 7.88 27.14 -16.26
N GLY A 568 7.69 25.96 -16.85
CA GLY A 568 6.65 24.99 -16.52
C GLY A 568 6.48 24.73 -15.03
N THR A 569 5.35 25.16 -14.54
CA THR A 569 4.75 24.73 -13.29
C THR A 569 3.62 23.77 -13.64
N THR A 570 3.71 22.58 -13.13
CA THR A 570 2.64 21.58 -13.15
C THR A 570 1.36 22.21 -12.62
N THR A 571 0.39 22.42 -13.51
CA THR A 571 -0.94 22.87 -13.16
C THR A 571 -1.65 21.78 -12.36
N ASN A 572 -1.90 22.04 -11.08
CA ASN A 572 -2.86 21.32 -10.25
C ASN A 572 -4.27 21.54 -10.83
N GLY A 573 -4.66 20.72 -11.81
CA GLY A 573 -6.03 20.57 -12.29
C GLY A 573 -6.72 19.50 -11.46
N ARG A 574 -7.99 19.72 -11.13
CA ARG A 574 -8.94 18.84 -10.42
C ARG A 574 -8.64 17.36 -10.69
N GLY A 575 -8.17 16.64 -9.66
CA GLY A 575 -7.60 15.31 -9.81
C GLY A 575 -8.63 14.27 -10.28
N GLY A 576 -8.55 13.91 -11.55
CA GLY A 576 -9.18 12.70 -12.06
C GLY A 576 -8.44 11.46 -11.56
N ILE A 577 -9.11 10.30 -11.57
CA ILE A 577 -8.49 9.02 -11.25
C ILE A 577 -7.36 8.77 -12.26
N MET A 578 -6.15 8.51 -11.75
CA MET A 578 -4.98 8.20 -12.59
C MET A 578 -4.85 6.69 -12.78
N GLU A 579 -4.52 6.28 -14.00
CA GLU A 579 -4.35 4.89 -14.39
C GLU A 579 -2.97 4.65 -14.99
N PHE A 580 -2.43 3.43 -14.82
CA PHE A 580 -1.14 3.04 -15.37
C PHE A 580 -1.26 2.48 -16.77
N ILE A 581 -0.47 3.02 -17.69
CA ILE A 581 -0.29 2.48 -19.04
C ILE A 581 1.19 2.15 -19.23
N PRO A 582 1.54 0.95 -19.73
CA PRO A 582 2.93 0.61 -19.97
C PRO A 582 3.45 1.42 -21.19
N THR A 583 4.72 1.80 -21.14
CA THR A 583 5.41 2.34 -22.30
C THR A 583 5.70 1.22 -23.32
N GLN A 584 6.09 1.59 -24.52
CA GLN A 584 6.52 0.61 -25.52
C GLN A 584 7.73 -0.22 -25.03
N LEU A 585 8.65 0.43 -24.29
CA LEU A 585 9.78 -0.26 -23.65
C LEU A 585 9.30 -1.26 -22.61
N GLY A 586 8.36 -0.86 -21.73
CA GLY A 586 7.79 -1.75 -20.75
C GLY A 586 7.09 -2.96 -21.35
N VAL A 587 6.29 -2.73 -22.40
CA VAL A 587 5.64 -3.83 -23.16
C VAL A 587 6.68 -4.78 -23.76
N ALA A 588 7.69 -4.24 -24.47
CA ALA A 588 8.70 -5.05 -25.14
C ALA A 588 9.51 -5.91 -24.15
N LEU A 589 9.85 -5.38 -22.98
CA LEU A 589 10.56 -6.13 -21.95
C LEU A 589 9.73 -7.32 -21.44
N ILE A 590 8.45 -7.10 -21.09
CA ILE A 590 7.59 -8.17 -20.59
C ILE A 590 7.26 -9.19 -21.66
N GLU A 591 6.86 -8.76 -22.87
CA GLU A 591 6.62 -9.69 -23.99
C GLU A 591 7.86 -10.50 -24.37
N GLY A 592 9.05 -9.87 -24.30
CA GLY A 592 10.31 -10.56 -24.59
C GLY A 592 10.53 -11.71 -23.60
N PHE A 593 10.35 -11.47 -22.30
CA PHE A 593 10.47 -12.53 -21.29
C PHE A 593 9.34 -13.57 -21.39
N ASP A 594 8.11 -13.16 -21.65
CA ASP A 594 6.99 -14.11 -21.80
C ASP A 594 7.15 -15.01 -23.04
N LYS A 595 7.64 -14.47 -24.17
CA LYS A 595 7.93 -15.26 -25.39
C LYS A 595 9.12 -16.21 -25.25
N MET A 596 10.01 -15.97 -24.27
CA MET A 596 11.05 -16.94 -23.94
C MET A 596 10.49 -18.26 -23.36
N ASN A 597 9.26 -18.24 -22.88
CA ASN A 597 8.53 -19.40 -22.36
C ASN A 597 9.36 -20.19 -21.32
N PHE A 598 9.68 -19.53 -20.20
CA PHE A 598 10.33 -20.16 -19.07
C PHE A 598 9.29 -20.85 -18.19
N GLU A 599 9.66 -21.93 -17.51
CA GLU A 599 8.84 -22.51 -16.43
C GLU A 599 8.56 -21.49 -15.34
N THR A 600 9.55 -20.66 -15.02
CA THR A 600 9.47 -19.54 -14.06
C THR A 600 9.87 -18.24 -14.73
N SER A 601 8.89 -17.45 -15.16
CA SER A 601 9.14 -16.17 -15.84
C SER A 601 9.53 -15.07 -14.85
N LEU A 602 10.49 -14.23 -15.24
CA LEU A 602 10.90 -13.02 -14.50
C LEU A 602 9.82 -11.96 -14.46
N SER A 603 8.85 -11.98 -15.37
CA SER A 603 7.72 -11.05 -15.45
C SER A 603 6.56 -11.44 -14.52
N LYS A 604 6.59 -12.64 -13.92
CA LYS A 604 5.54 -13.19 -13.07
C LYS A 604 5.98 -13.20 -11.58
N PRO A 605 5.04 -13.21 -10.65
CA PRO A 605 5.34 -13.02 -9.22
C PRO A 605 6.03 -14.21 -8.52
N PHE A 606 6.07 -15.40 -9.13
CA PHE A 606 6.44 -16.64 -8.45
C PHE A 606 7.80 -16.61 -7.78
N LEU A 607 8.85 -16.19 -8.50
CA LEU A 607 10.21 -16.16 -7.96
C LEU A 607 10.33 -15.22 -6.75
N ARG A 608 9.74 -14.04 -6.86
CA ARG A 608 9.76 -13.08 -5.74
C ARG A 608 8.94 -13.56 -4.57
N LYS A 609 7.73 -14.07 -4.80
CA LYS A 609 6.88 -14.65 -3.76
C LYS A 609 7.58 -15.78 -3.01
N GLU A 610 8.23 -16.69 -3.74
CA GLU A 610 8.99 -17.77 -3.13
C GLU A 610 10.14 -17.24 -2.27
N MET A 611 10.87 -16.23 -2.74
CA MET A 611 11.92 -15.57 -1.98
C MET A 611 11.38 -14.95 -0.68
N GLU A 612 10.25 -14.24 -0.71
CA GLU A 612 9.62 -13.68 0.50
C GLU A 612 9.18 -14.77 1.49
N LEU A 613 8.64 -15.89 0.99
CA LEU A 613 8.30 -17.05 1.83
C LEU A 613 9.53 -17.67 2.50
N LYS A 614 10.66 -17.76 1.76
CA LYS A 614 11.95 -18.22 2.31
C LYS A 614 12.48 -17.27 3.39
N MET A 615 12.38 -15.93 3.19
CA MET A 615 12.72 -14.94 4.23
C MET A 615 11.86 -15.14 5.49
N LYS A 616 10.55 -15.34 5.32
CA LYS A 616 9.67 -15.65 6.45
C LYS A 616 10.06 -16.94 7.16
N ALA A 617 10.45 -17.97 6.42
CA ALA A 617 10.92 -19.24 6.99
C ALA A 617 12.22 -19.07 7.81
N ILE A 618 13.14 -18.17 7.42
CA ILE A 618 14.31 -17.81 8.23
C ILE A 618 13.86 -17.17 9.55
N CYS A 619 12.97 -16.18 9.51
CA CYS A 619 12.44 -15.53 10.72
C CYS A 619 11.79 -16.53 11.69
N GLU A 620 11.08 -17.51 11.19
CA GLU A 620 10.44 -18.57 11.97
C GLU A 620 11.45 -19.65 12.44
N GLY A 621 12.67 -19.66 11.92
CA GLY A 621 13.71 -20.64 12.25
C GLY A 621 13.51 -22.00 11.59
N ARG A 622 12.70 -22.07 10.52
CA ARG A 622 12.48 -23.30 9.73
C ARG A 622 13.59 -23.58 8.72
N THR A 623 14.38 -22.57 8.38
CA THR A 623 15.55 -22.68 7.49
C THR A 623 16.64 -21.69 7.92
N THR A 624 17.81 -21.75 7.28
CA THR A 624 18.95 -20.86 7.54
C THR A 624 19.22 -19.92 6.38
N LYS A 625 19.98 -18.85 6.64
CA LYS A 625 20.44 -17.90 5.62
C LYS A 625 21.15 -18.62 4.46
N ASP A 626 22.10 -19.50 4.77
CA ASP A 626 22.97 -20.12 3.78
C ASP A 626 22.18 -21.02 2.82
N VAL A 627 21.27 -21.84 3.36
CA VAL A 627 20.39 -22.70 2.55
C VAL A 627 19.54 -21.86 1.60
N VAL A 628 18.95 -20.78 2.09
CA VAL A 628 18.11 -19.92 1.28
C VAL A 628 18.91 -19.18 0.20
N LEU A 629 20.13 -18.73 0.51
CA LEU A 629 21.01 -18.11 -0.47
C LEU A 629 21.37 -19.10 -1.58
N ASP A 630 21.84 -20.31 -1.24
CA ASP A 630 22.26 -21.32 -2.19
C ASP A 630 21.10 -21.70 -3.15
N GLU A 631 19.93 -22.02 -2.60
CA GLU A 631 18.76 -22.39 -3.40
C GLU A 631 18.30 -21.25 -4.33
N SER A 632 18.22 -20.03 -3.79
CA SER A 632 17.73 -18.89 -4.57
C SER A 632 18.74 -18.45 -5.64
N ILE A 633 20.04 -18.43 -5.31
CA ILE A 633 21.09 -18.13 -6.28
C ILE A 633 21.05 -19.16 -7.42
N GLN A 634 20.93 -20.45 -7.12
CA GLN A 634 20.87 -21.50 -8.14
C GLN A 634 19.63 -21.34 -9.05
N GLN A 635 18.47 -21.03 -8.45
CA GLN A 635 17.24 -20.81 -9.19
C GLN A 635 17.36 -19.63 -10.16
N TYR A 636 17.83 -18.46 -9.68
CA TYR A 636 17.99 -17.28 -10.55
C TYR A 636 19.12 -17.44 -11.56
N ARG A 637 20.19 -18.18 -11.24
CA ARG A 637 21.24 -18.54 -12.20
C ARG A 637 20.68 -19.37 -13.36
N ASN A 638 19.84 -20.35 -13.07
CA ASN A 638 19.19 -21.16 -14.11
C ASN A 638 18.35 -20.30 -15.04
N VAL A 639 17.55 -19.37 -14.50
CA VAL A 639 16.77 -18.43 -15.31
C VAL A 639 17.68 -17.50 -16.12
N TYR A 640 18.79 -17.05 -15.55
CA TYR A 640 19.78 -16.23 -16.25
C TYR A 640 20.39 -16.97 -17.46
N MET A 641 20.85 -18.21 -17.28
CA MET A 641 21.43 -19.04 -18.34
C MET A 641 20.41 -19.31 -19.47
N GLN A 642 19.16 -19.59 -19.11
CA GLN A 642 18.08 -19.74 -20.08
C GLN A 642 17.80 -18.42 -20.84
N SER A 643 17.84 -17.28 -20.15
CA SER A 643 17.70 -15.96 -20.77
C SER A 643 18.81 -15.66 -21.76
N GLN A 644 20.04 -16.07 -21.45
CA GLN A 644 21.20 -15.94 -22.33
C GLN A 644 21.05 -16.77 -23.60
N GLN A 645 20.60 -18.03 -23.47
CA GLN A 645 20.36 -18.93 -24.62
C GLN A 645 19.25 -18.43 -25.55
N LYS A 646 18.21 -17.78 -24.97
CA LYS A 646 17.05 -17.26 -25.70
C LYS A 646 17.13 -15.76 -26.00
N LEU A 647 18.31 -15.16 -25.91
CA LEU A 647 18.52 -13.72 -26.12
C LEU A 647 18.00 -13.21 -27.47
N SER A 648 18.07 -14.05 -28.53
CA SER A 648 17.54 -13.72 -29.86
C SER A 648 16.04 -13.42 -29.83
N VAL A 649 15.28 -14.11 -28.99
CA VAL A 649 13.83 -13.86 -28.78
C VAL A 649 13.60 -12.48 -28.23
N LEU A 650 14.36 -12.06 -27.19
CA LEU A 650 14.27 -10.72 -26.61
C LEU A 650 14.59 -9.64 -27.63
N LYS A 651 15.64 -9.85 -28.47
CA LYS A 651 16.02 -8.92 -29.53
C LYS A 651 15.00 -8.82 -30.65
N ALA A 652 14.25 -9.89 -30.93
CA ALA A 652 13.25 -9.95 -32.02
C ALA A 652 11.92 -9.27 -31.65
N VAL A 653 11.62 -9.09 -30.37
CA VAL A 653 10.37 -8.45 -29.93
C VAL A 653 10.44 -6.95 -30.16
N GLY A 654 10.28 -6.52 -31.44
CA GLY A 654 9.85 -5.18 -31.85
C GLY A 654 10.52 -3.94 -31.27
N ILE A 655 11.65 -4.11 -30.57
CA ILE A 655 12.40 -3.01 -29.95
C ILE A 655 12.92 -2.00 -30.99
N PRO A 656 13.28 -2.37 -32.26
CA PRO A 656 13.80 -1.41 -33.24
C PRO A 656 12.78 -0.44 -33.84
N SER A 657 11.51 -0.83 -33.97
CA SER A 657 10.51 -0.01 -34.70
C SER A 657 9.81 1.04 -33.83
N THR A 658 9.97 0.99 -32.54
CA THR A 658 9.14 1.73 -31.57
C THR A 658 9.82 2.92 -30.91
N ILE A 659 11.13 3.06 -31.04
CA ILE A 659 11.89 4.13 -30.34
C ILE A 659 12.11 5.38 -31.20
N SER A 660 11.65 5.41 -32.46
CA SER A 660 11.69 6.64 -33.27
C SER A 660 10.88 7.82 -32.68
N TYR A 661 10.02 7.56 -31.70
CA TYR A 661 9.14 8.56 -31.07
C TYR A 661 9.75 9.30 -29.86
N VAL A 662 10.87 8.83 -29.29
CA VAL A 662 11.50 9.47 -28.12
C VAL A 662 12.26 10.77 -28.50
N ARG A 663 12.52 11.03 -29.79
CA ARG A 663 13.21 12.23 -30.24
C ARG A 663 12.37 13.51 -30.32
N SER A 664 11.07 13.46 -30.08
CA SER A 664 10.20 14.65 -30.20
C SER A 664 9.76 15.27 -28.86
N ILE A 665 10.32 14.82 -27.72
CA ILE A 665 9.97 15.32 -26.37
C ILE A 665 11.24 15.66 -25.54
N CYS A 666 12.38 15.89 -26.19
CA CYS A 666 13.53 16.55 -25.54
C CYS A 666 13.66 17.99 -26.05
#